data_c13cbcbfe4485f2fc6f43572fdc9a80f
#
_entry.id   c13cbcbfe4485f2fc6f43572fdc9a80f
#
_cell.length_a   1.000
_cell.length_b   1.000
_cell.length_c   1.000
_cell.angle_alpha   90.00
_cell.angle_beta   90.00
_cell.angle_gamma   90.00
#
_symmetry.space_group_name_H-M   'P 1'
#
loop_
_entity.id
_entity.type
_entity.pdbx_description
1 polymer ?
#
loop_
_entity_poly.entity_id
_entity_poly.type
_entity_poly.pdbx_seq_one_letter_code
_entity_poly.pdbx_strand_id
1 'polypeptide(L)'
;MGVLLVSAALVAGVLVYRQLPDRATPRIAGLSAPVEVRFDARGIPTIRARTMNDALRVQGYLQARERMLQMELGRRVAGGEVSELVGAAALPLDRRQRVYGFAQVADAAAERLPADERASAEELAAGINAFIDSHPGRWGLELELLGARPRPWKVADSIRMLLLMQQQLTSTWEVELQSEALAALPPERRAFLQPTVTTEDVLVLPDAVPAPAPSTAGLLIRAAPRAPASSVPASGSTPEAAPGTPSLATSARLGPAVAHPPSPDEATPPNAPLEVLGIPLEPFAGARATEVGSNSWVVSGAHTARGKPLLASDPHLGFSAPQVWYPLRIELLGDDGRVGRWVQGVSLPGLPGIVIFQNDRLAIGLTNTGTDVEDLYREPVVGERVEQIRVKDGPTDVFTVQLGKHGPMVRPGLAVHWAALDPSTLRLPVAALNLAADWASLNAGADRFLGPAQNVMYADAAGHIGWRVTGVLPMRGPGDDGTRPMEGDDPRHDWAGYLPVEQMPRTLDPPSGRIVTANQRAIGTSAGRVWPSSWASPTRARRITELLQGEGLDARRMREIQLDRVGTVHLEVVERLRPFLDPKLATAFAGWDGRADPRGVLFRAAEEMRRRAYLAVATAALRGTSVAATEFDWYNNDATLLAALRASPEAWRRAGLGDRDAVLRTAVQAVRLDGPTWGERNRLDISHPFGRSGGLLGLLFNPPSPGLAGCDRCVRVATPHFGQSMRLVVDFADPEATTLVMPLGVSGHLGSAHRQDAMADWLDGDLDGARTRLHAPPVGPPLVFQP
;
A
#
# COMPACT_ATOMS: atom_id res chain seq x y z
N MET A 1 15.69 -8.15 -46.08
CA MET A 1 14.93 -8.26 -44.82
C MET A 1 15.79 -8.80 -43.66
N GLY A 2 16.52 -9.92 -43.84
CA GLY A 2 17.36 -10.49 -42.76
C GLY A 2 18.45 -9.55 -42.23
N VAL A 3 19.18 -8.83 -43.09
CA VAL A 3 20.22 -7.87 -42.66
C VAL A 3 19.63 -6.70 -41.86
N LEU A 4 18.49 -6.19 -42.25
CA LEU A 4 17.78 -5.10 -41.49
C LEU A 4 17.33 -5.56 -40.11
N LEU A 5 16.82 -6.81 -39.98
CA LEU A 5 16.42 -7.38 -38.71
C LEU A 5 17.62 -7.59 -37.77
N VAL A 6 18.73 -8.10 -38.30
CA VAL A 6 19.98 -8.29 -37.56
C VAL A 6 20.55 -6.93 -37.12
N SER A 7 20.55 -5.92 -38.01
CA SER A 7 21.01 -4.56 -37.65
C SER A 7 20.12 -3.92 -36.58
N ALA A 8 18.80 -4.07 -36.68
CA ALA A 8 17.85 -3.56 -35.68
C ALA A 8 18.05 -4.25 -34.33
N ALA A 9 18.23 -5.58 -34.32
CA ALA A 9 18.52 -6.34 -33.10
C ALA A 9 19.86 -5.92 -32.45
N LEU A 10 20.89 -5.68 -33.27
CA LEU A 10 22.20 -5.20 -32.80
C LEU A 10 22.09 -3.80 -32.17
N VAL A 11 21.38 -2.87 -32.84
CA VAL A 11 21.14 -1.51 -32.29
C VAL A 11 20.36 -1.58 -30.99
N ALA A 12 19.29 -2.39 -30.93
CA ALA A 12 18.53 -2.58 -29.69
C ALA A 12 19.40 -3.17 -28.57
N GLY A 13 20.24 -4.17 -28.88
CA GLY A 13 21.17 -4.76 -27.92
C GLY A 13 22.19 -3.75 -27.39
N VAL A 14 22.74 -2.89 -28.27
CA VAL A 14 23.66 -1.81 -27.87
C VAL A 14 22.94 -0.77 -26.99
N LEU A 15 21.71 -0.38 -27.31
CA LEU A 15 20.92 0.55 -26.51
C LEU A 15 20.67 0.00 -25.11
N VAL A 16 20.22 -1.27 -25.01
CA VAL A 16 20.02 -1.95 -23.71
C VAL A 16 21.34 -2.02 -22.93
N TYR A 17 22.43 -2.44 -23.58
CA TYR A 17 23.72 -2.58 -22.92
C TYR A 17 24.25 -1.25 -22.36
N ARG A 18 24.06 -0.14 -23.10
CA ARG A 18 24.47 1.20 -22.64
C ARG A 18 23.75 1.66 -21.38
N GLN A 19 22.55 1.17 -21.13
CA GLN A 19 21.75 1.53 -19.96
C GLN A 19 22.08 0.69 -18.71
N LEU A 20 22.82 -0.42 -18.88
CA LEU A 20 23.20 -1.23 -17.73
C LEU A 20 24.17 -0.45 -16.82
N PRO A 21 24.06 -0.63 -15.50
CA PRO A 21 24.92 0.00 -14.52
C PRO A 21 26.39 -0.32 -14.77
N ASP A 22 27.23 0.69 -14.87
CA ASP A 22 28.68 0.49 -14.96
C ASP A 22 29.32 0.32 -13.56
N ARG A 23 30.60 -0.06 -13.55
CA ARG A 23 31.41 -0.21 -12.35
C ARG A 23 32.47 0.90 -12.20
N ALA A 24 32.28 2.02 -12.89
CA ALA A 24 33.18 3.16 -12.74
C ALA A 24 33.10 3.69 -11.30
N THR A 25 34.22 4.09 -10.76
CA THR A 25 34.33 4.70 -9.42
C THR A 25 33.71 6.10 -9.46
N PRO A 26 32.49 6.31 -8.89
CA PRO A 26 31.87 7.63 -8.98
C PRO A 26 32.47 8.58 -7.94
N ARG A 27 32.51 9.85 -8.29
CA ARG A 27 32.75 10.94 -7.33
C ARG A 27 31.42 11.55 -6.95
N ILE A 28 31.16 11.65 -5.66
CA ILE A 28 29.95 12.29 -5.13
C ILE A 28 30.37 13.39 -4.17
N ALA A 29 30.24 14.65 -4.59
CA ALA A 29 30.58 15.78 -3.75
C ALA A 29 29.81 15.74 -2.42
N GLY A 30 30.50 16.12 -1.34
CA GLY A 30 29.93 16.24 -0.01
C GLY A 30 29.93 14.97 0.83
N LEU A 31 30.52 13.86 0.35
CA LEU A 31 30.87 12.75 1.23
C LEU A 31 31.95 13.18 2.23
N SER A 32 31.80 12.81 3.50
CA SER A 32 32.78 13.10 4.54
C SER A 32 34.02 12.20 4.45
N ALA A 33 33.86 11.01 3.89
CA ALA A 33 34.89 10.01 3.68
C ALA A 33 34.51 9.08 2.50
N PRO A 34 35.48 8.34 1.94
CA PRO A 34 35.16 7.30 0.94
C PRO A 34 34.15 6.29 1.47
N VAL A 35 33.16 5.91 0.62
CA VAL A 35 32.13 4.93 0.94
C VAL A 35 32.32 3.72 0.05
N GLU A 36 32.40 2.54 0.65
CA GLU A 36 32.52 1.26 -0.07
C GLU A 36 31.16 0.61 -0.22
N VAL A 37 30.83 0.14 -1.41
CA VAL A 37 29.63 -0.65 -1.69
C VAL A 37 30.02 -2.02 -2.21
N ARG A 38 29.53 -3.04 -1.58
CA ARG A 38 29.69 -4.45 -1.99
C ARG A 38 28.36 -5.02 -2.43
N PHE A 39 28.36 -5.87 -3.43
CA PHE A 39 27.16 -6.50 -3.94
C PHE A 39 27.23 -8.01 -3.71
N ASP A 40 26.13 -8.62 -3.30
CA ASP A 40 26.00 -10.08 -3.26
C ASP A 40 25.69 -10.66 -4.66
N ALA A 41 25.51 -11.98 -4.73
CA ALA A 41 25.21 -12.67 -6.00
C ALA A 41 23.84 -12.31 -6.60
N ARG A 42 22.94 -11.66 -5.85
CA ARG A 42 21.64 -11.14 -6.30
C ARG A 42 21.67 -9.62 -6.58
N GLY A 43 22.86 -9.02 -6.54
CA GLY A 43 23.03 -7.59 -6.74
C GLY A 43 22.54 -6.72 -5.57
N ILE A 44 22.29 -7.29 -4.40
CA ILE A 44 21.87 -6.53 -3.21
C ILE A 44 23.08 -5.78 -2.64
N PRO A 45 23.00 -4.44 -2.47
CA PRO A 45 24.14 -3.66 -1.98
C PRO A 45 24.27 -3.70 -0.46
N THR A 46 25.52 -3.78 0.00
CA THR A 46 25.95 -3.44 1.35
C THR A 46 26.78 -2.15 1.28
N ILE A 47 26.26 -1.08 1.86
CA ILE A 47 26.88 0.26 1.91
C ILE A 47 27.70 0.34 3.21
N ARG A 48 29.00 0.60 3.11
CA ARG A 48 29.92 0.72 4.25
C ARG A 48 30.41 2.18 4.33
N ALA A 49 29.92 2.90 5.33
CA ALA A 49 30.16 4.33 5.51
C ALA A 49 30.56 4.65 6.95
N ARG A 50 31.16 5.83 7.18
CA ARG A 50 31.42 6.31 8.55
C ARG A 50 30.22 6.98 9.19
N THR A 51 29.36 7.59 8.40
CA THR A 51 28.16 8.29 8.86
C THR A 51 26.90 7.79 8.17
N MET A 52 25.76 7.94 8.82
CA MET A 52 24.45 7.64 8.20
C MET A 52 24.20 8.59 7.02
N ASN A 53 24.63 9.85 7.09
CA ASN A 53 24.47 10.82 6.03
C ASN A 53 25.20 10.39 4.74
N ASP A 54 26.48 9.97 4.84
CA ASP A 54 27.20 9.41 3.69
C ASP A 54 26.50 8.16 3.12
N ALA A 55 26.01 7.28 4.02
CA ALA A 55 25.28 6.09 3.60
C ALA A 55 23.98 6.43 2.86
N LEU A 56 23.19 7.42 3.34
CA LEU A 56 21.96 7.86 2.68
C LEU A 56 22.23 8.52 1.32
N ARG A 57 23.33 9.28 1.20
CA ARG A 57 23.75 9.86 -0.08
C ARG A 57 24.06 8.76 -1.10
N VAL A 58 24.81 7.74 -0.70
CA VAL A 58 25.13 6.60 -1.57
C VAL A 58 23.86 5.75 -1.82
N GLN A 59 22.96 5.59 -0.85
CA GLN A 59 21.66 4.95 -1.06
C GLN A 59 20.89 5.64 -2.18
N GLY A 60 20.80 6.98 -2.16
CA GLY A 60 20.12 7.75 -3.20
C GLY A 60 20.70 7.51 -4.59
N TYR A 61 22.03 7.51 -4.71
CA TYR A 61 22.71 7.19 -5.97
C TYR A 61 22.38 5.78 -6.47
N LEU A 62 22.43 4.76 -5.59
CA LEU A 62 22.14 3.38 -5.95
C LEU A 62 20.68 3.16 -6.34
N GLN A 63 19.75 3.80 -5.63
CA GLN A 63 18.34 3.75 -6.00
C GLN A 63 18.09 4.39 -7.36
N ALA A 64 18.68 5.55 -7.62
CA ALA A 64 18.59 6.21 -8.93
C ALA A 64 19.21 5.35 -10.05
N ARG A 65 20.38 4.77 -9.78
CA ARG A 65 21.08 3.88 -10.70
C ARG A 65 20.21 2.69 -11.14
N GLU A 66 19.43 2.09 -10.24
CA GLU A 66 18.66 0.86 -10.52
C GLU A 66 17.18 1.12 -10.82
N ARG A 67 16.61 2.25 -10.38
CA ARG A 67 15.17 2.48 -10.29
C ARG A 67 14.70 3.86 -10.79
N MET A 68 15.50 4.57 -11.62
CA MET A 68 15.20 5.94 -12.02
C MET A 68 13.83 6.09 -12.67
N LEU A 69 13.44 5.18 -13.58
CA LEU A 69 12.10 5.23 -14.17
C LEU A 69 11.00 5.17 -13.10
N GLN A 70 11.10 4.23 -12.16
CA GLN A 70 10.12 4.06 -11.08
C GLN A 70 9.99 5.33 -10.22
N MET A 71 11.13 5.94 -9.88
CA MET A 71 11.19 7.16 -9.07
C MET A 71 10.63 8.35 -9.85
N GLU A 72 11.00 8.52 -11.13
CA GLU A 72 10.51 9.59 -11.99
C GLU A 72 9.00 9.48 -12.22
N LEU A 73 8.48 8.27 -12.50
CA LEU A 73 7.05 8.05 -12.66
C LEU A 73 6.31 8.29 -11.33
N GLY A 74 6.81 7.77 -10.21
CA GLY A 74 6.16 7.92 -8.92
C GLY A 74 5.94 9.39 -8.55
N ARG A 75 7.00 10.23 -8.58
CA ARG A 75 6.85 11.65 -8.25
C ARG A 75 5.92 12.40 -9.21
N ARG A 76 5.89 12.00 -10.51
CA ARG A 76 4.99 12.61 -11.50
C ARG A 76 3.55 12.17 -11.32
N VAL A 77 3.31 10.91 -10.99
CA VAL A 77 1.97 10.46 -10.61
C VAL A 77 1.46 11.26 -9.41
N ALA A 78 2.24 11.37 -8.34
CA ALA A 78 1.86 12.18 -7.18
C ALA A 78 1.61 13.65 -7.55
N GLY A 79 2.41 14.21 -8.44
CA GLY A 79 2.29 15.60 -8.86
C GLY A 79 1.19 15.88 -9.91
N GLY A 80 0.57 14.82 -10.50
CA GLY A 80 -0.32 14.98 -11.65
C GLY A 80 0.41 15.57 -12.85
N GLU A 81 1.54 14.96 -13.24
CA GLU A 81 2.50 15.47 -14.25
C GLU A 81 2.90 14.39 -15.27
N VAL A 82 2.16 13.29 -15.37
CA VAL A 82 2.47 12.17 -16.28
C VAL A 82 2.22 12.56 -17.73
N SER A 83 1.24 13.42 -18.00
CA SER A 83 0.94 13.94 -19.34
C SER A 83 2.13 14.68 -19.97
N GLU A 84 3.07 15.20 -19.18
CA GLU A 84 4.32 15.77 -19.69
C GLU A 84 5.22 14.73 -20.36
N LEU A 85 5.07 13.44 -20.01
CA LEU A 85 5.87 12.35 -20.58
C LEU A 85 5.16 11.65 -21.73
N VAL A 86 3.85 11.41 -21.60
CA VAL A 86 3.12 10.47 -22.46
C VAL A 86 1.92 11.10 -23.20
N GLY A 87 1.72 12.40 -23.05
CA GLY A 87 0.66 13.14 -23.77
C GLY A 87 -0.71 13.04 -23.12
N ALA A 88 -1.73 13.43 -23.87
CA ALA A 88 -3.11 13.63 -23.39
C ALA A 88 -3.76 12.38 -22.79
N ALA A 89 -3.30 11.17 -23.11
CA ALA A 89 -3.85 9.94 -22.56
C ALA A 89 -3.72 9.85 -21.02
N ALA A 90 -2.76 10.57 -20.41
CA ALA A 90 -2.60 10.61 -18.95
C ALA A 90 -3.42 11.71 -18.24
N LEU A 91 -4.12 12.59 -18.98
CA LEU A 91 -4.88 13.69 -18.39
C LEU A 91 -5.92 13.27 -17.35
N PRO A 92 -6.69 12.19 -17.53
CA PRO A 92 -7.65 11.76 -16.50
C PRO A 92 -6.97 11.43 -15.16
N LEU A 93 -5.79 10.79 -15.19
CA LEU A 93 -5.00 10.53 -13.99
C LEU A 93 -4.47 11.84 -13.39
N ASP A 94 -3.84 12.68 -14.21
CA ASP A 94 -3.21 13.90 -13.73
C ASP A 94 -4.24 14.85 -13.12
N ARG A 95 -5.41 15.03 -13.76
CA ARG A 95 -6.52 15.81 -13.20
C ARG A 95 -6.97 15.28 -11.84
N ARG A 96 -7.13 13.96 -11.68
CA ARG A 96 -7.50 13.35 -10.40
C ARG A 96 -6.45 13.64 -9.32
N GLN A 97 -5.16 13.48 -9.61
CA GLN A 97 -4.09 13.76 -8.65
C GLN A 97 -4.00 15.25 -8.31
N ARG A 98 -4.25 16.13 -9.28
CA ARG A 98 -4.31 17.57 -9.06
C ARG A 98 -5.48 17.99 -8.16
N VAL A 99 -6.59 17.24 -8.13
CA VAL A 99 -7.68 17.52 -7.17
C VAL A 99 -7.13 17.46 -5.74
N TYR A 100 -6.39 16.43 -5.38
CA TYR A 100 -5.77 16.33 -4.04
C TYR A 100 -4.69 17.39 -3.78
N GLY A 101 -3.96 17.83 -4.80
CA GLY A 101 -2.92 18.83 -4.64
C GLY A 101 -1.67 18.31 -3.94
N PHE A 102 -1.30 17.05 -4.15
CA PHE A 102 -0.14 16.41 -3.48
C PHE A 102 1.18 17.15 -3.72
N ALA A 103 1.36 17.82 -4.87
CA ALA A 103 2.55 18.61 -5.13
C ALA A 103 2.69 19.76 -4.12
N GLN A 104 1.61 20.55 -3.95
CA GLN A 104 1.57 21.69 -3.02
C GLN A 104 1.70 21.22 -1.56
N VAL A 105 1.04 20.11 -1.21
CA VAL A 105 1.13 19.51 0.13
C VAL A 105 2.56 19.05 0.42
N ALA A 106 3.22 18.39 -0.53
CA ALA A 106 4.61 17.94 -0.39
C ALA A 106 5.60 19.10 -0.24
N ASP A 107 5.45 20.16 -1.02
CA ASP A 107 6.28 21.34 -0.91
C ASP A 107 6.13 22.01 0.47
N ALA A 108 4.89 22.20 0.95
CA ALA A 108 4.61 22.74 2.27
C ALA A 108 5.13 21.84 3.42
N ALA A 109 5.05 20.52 3.26
CA ALA A 109 5.57 19.58 4.25
C ALA A 109 7.10 19.60 4.29
N ALA A 110 7.76 19.66 3.13
CA ALA A 110 9.23 19.76 3.04
C ALA A 110 9.78 20.97 3.80
N GLU A 111 9.07 22.11 3.80
CA GLU A 111 9.45 23.30 4.58
C GLU A 111 9.30 23.11 6.10
N ARG A 112 8.46 22.17 6.54
CA ARG A 112 8.13 21.92 7.96
C ARG A 112 8.89 20.74 8.57
N LEU A 113 9.64 19.99 7.77
CA LEU A 113 10.40 18.86 8.31
C LEU A 113 11.36 19.32 9.41
N PRO A 114 11.49 18.56 10.52
CA PRO A 114 12.58 18.73 11.48
C PRO A 114 13.96 18.65 10.80
N ALA A 115 14.92 19.30 11.39
CA ALA A 115 16.26 19.45 10.80
C ALA A 115 16.94 18.11 10.47
N ASP A 116 16.80 17.11 11.33
CA ASP A 116 17.37 15.78 11.15
C ASP A 116 16.69 14.99 10.03
N GLU A 117 15.36 15.09 9.89
CA GLU A 117 14.59 14.44 8.82
C GLU A 117 14.85 15.12 7.47
N ARG A 118 14.92 16.47 7.48
CA ARG A 118 15.29 17.27 6.31
C ARG A 118 16.69 16.91 5.83
N ALA A 119 17.69 16.89 6.73
CA ALA A 119 19.06 16.54 6.39
C ALA A 119 19.15 15.13 5.77
N SER A 120 18.44 14.14 6.34
CA SER A 120 18.39 12.78 5.79
C SER A 120 17.82 12.74 4.36
N ALA A 121 16.77 13.53 4.10
CA ALA A 121 16.15 13.61 2.77
C ALA A 121 17.01 14.39 1.77
N GLU A 122 17.72 15.42 2.23
CA GLU A 122 18.69 16.19 1.42
C GLU A 122 19.88 15.33 1.01
N GLU A 123 20.39 14.49 1.91
CA GLU A 123 21.48 13.56 1.59
C GLU A 123 21.06 12.53 0.53
N LEU A 124 19.87 11.94 0.68
CA LEU A 124 19.33 11.06 -0.34
C LEU A 124 19.18 11.78 -1.69
N ALA A 125 18.59 12.97 -1.69
CA ALA A 125 18.39 13.80 -2.89
C ALA A 125 19.72 14.15 -3.57
N ALA A 126 20.75 14.49 -2.80
CA ALA A 126 22.08 14.78 -3.32
C ALA A 126 22.69 13.57 -4.04
N GLY A 127 22.51 12.36 -3.50
CA GLY A 127 22.95 11.11 -4.14
C GLY A 127 22.20 10.82 -5.44
N ILE A 128 20.88 10.99 -5.45
CA ILE A 128 20.04 10.83 -6.65
C ILE A 128 20.50 11.81 -7.74
N ASN A 129 20.72 13.08 -7.39
CA ASN A 129 21.14 14.11 -8.32
C ASN A 129 22.56 13.86 -8.86
N ALA A 130 23.46 13.35 -8.01
CA ALA A 130 24.81 12.96 -8.46
C ALA A 130 24.75 11.87 -9.55
N PHE A 131 23.80 10.91 -9.45
CA PHE A 131 23.60 9.93 -10.53
C PHE A 131 23.02 10.60 -11.78
N ILE A 132 21.99 11.44 -11.66
CA ILE A 132 21.34 12.12 -12.78
C ILE A 132 22.38 12.93 -13.59
N ASP A 133 23.26 13.66 -12.92
CA ASP A 133 24.22 14.58 -13.53
C ASP A 133 25.44 13.84 -14.11
N SER A 134 25.87 12.75 -13.48
CA SER A 134 27.03 11.97 -13.95
C SER A 134 26.71 11.00 -15.10
N HIS A 135 25.43 10.72 -15.39
CA HIS A 135 24.99 9.73 -16.39
C HIS A 135 24.02 10.31 -17.43
N PRO A 136 24.37 11.42 -18.13
CA PRO A 136 23.47 12.01 -19.11
C PRO A 136 23.10 11.01 -20.23
N GLY A 137 21.78 10.80 -20.45
CA GLY A 137 21.25 9.84 -21.42
C GLY A 137 21.40 8.37 -21.05
N ARG A 138 21.75 8.05 -19.77
CA ARG A 138 21.87 6.69 -19.25
C ARG A 138 21.04 6.52 -17.96
N TRP A 139 19.82 7.04 -17.97
CA TRP A 139 18.90 7.00 -16.82
C TRP A 139 17.90 5.82 -16.85
N GLY A 140 18.03 4.93 -17.83
CA GLY A 140 17.15 3.81 -18.13
C GLY A 140 16.62 3.91 -19.57
N LEU A 141 16.49 2.74 -20.23
CA LEU A 141 16.04 2.62 -21.62
C LEU A 141 14.70 3.31 -21.85
N GLU A 142 13.79 3.17 -20.91
CA GLU A 142 12.42 3.69 -21.01
C GLU A 142 12.40 5.22 -21.05
N LEU A 143 13.22 5.89 -20.23
CA LEU A 143 13.33 7.35 -20.24
C LEU A 143 13.96 7.85 -21.55
N GLU A 144 14.93 7.10 -22.10
CA GLU A 144 15.51 7.39 -23.41
C GLU A 144 14.46 7.24 -24.52
N LEU A 145 13.66 6.16 -24.50
CA LEU A 145 12.57 5.94 -25.46
C LEU A 145 11.48 7.01 -25.37
N LEU A 146 11.19 7.53 -24.18
CA LEU A 146 10.28 8.64 -23.99
C LEU A 146 10.86 9.99 -24.41
N GLY A 147 12.18 10.07 -24.67
CA GLY A 147 12.87 11.33 -24.87
C GLY A 147 12.86 12.22 -23.61
N ALA A 148 12.79 11.59 -22.43
CA ALA A 148 12.59 12.27 -21.15
C ALA A 148 13.89 12.35 -20.36
N ARG A 149 14.14 13.52 -19.77
CA ARG A 149 15.23 13.73 -18.80
C ARG A 149 14.65 13.80 -17.39
N PRO A 150 15.19 13.02 -16.41
CA PRO A 150 14.82 13.19 -15.02
C PRO A 150 15.10 14.63 -14.54
N ARG A 151 14.16 15.22 -13.82
CA ARG A 151 14.39 16.51 -13.16
C ARG A 151 15.26 16.29 -11.90
N PRO A 152 15.97 17.31 -11.42
CA PRO A 152 16.64 17.21 -10.13
C PRO A 152 15.67 16.81 -9.02
N TRP A 153 16.11 15.88 -8.16
CA TRP A 153 15.32 15.40 -7.03
C TRP A 153 15.36 16.40 -5.88
N LYS A 154 14.22 16.68 -5.28
CA LYS A 154 14.06 17.56 -4.12
C LYS A 154 13.53 16.77 -2.92
N VAL A 155 13.64 17.32 -1.72
CA VAL A 155 13.03 16.75 -0.49
C VAL A 155 11.53 16.52 -0.68
N ALA A 156 10.83 17.44 -1.31
CA ALA A 156 9.41 17.31 -1.64
C ALA A 156 9.09 16.08 -2.51
N ASP A 157 10.01 15.64 -3.38
CA ASP A 157 9.80 14.45 -4.19
C ASP A 157 9.77 13.17 -3.34
N SER A 158 10.59 13.10 -2.27
CA SER A 158 10.52 12.00 -1.30
C SER A 158 9.18 12.01 -0.54
N ILE A 159 8.64 13.19 -0.22
CA ILE A 159 7.31 13.30 0.38
C ILE A 159 6.22 12.91 -0.62
N ARG A 160 6.35 13.22 -1.91
CA ARG A 160 5.45 12.75 -2.97
C ARG A 160 5.40 11.21 -3.03
N MET A 161 6.54 10.54 -2.87
CA MET A 161 6.58 9.06 -2.79
C MET A 161 5.84 8.54 -1.55
N LEU A 162 5.97 9.22 -0.40
CA LEU A 162 5.20 8.88 0.81
C LEU A 162 3.70 9.10 0.60
N LEU A 163 3.28 10.19 -0.05
CA LEU A 163 1.88 10.48 -0.35
C LEU A 163 1.23 9.43 -1.25
N LEU A 164 1.95 8.89 -2.24
CA LEU A 164 1.45 7.76 -3.02
C LEU A 164 1.21 6.53 -2.17
N MET A 165 2.10 6.24 -1.22
CA MET A 165 1.93 5.12 -0.29
C MET A 165 0.74 5.38 0.65
N GLN A 166 0.56 6.62 1.13
CA GLN A 166 -0.63 6.98 1.91
C GLN A 166 -1.91 6.81 1.08
N GLN A 167 -1.94 7.29 -0.16
CA GLN A 167 -3.09 7.12 -1.05
C GLN A 167 -3.46 5.65 -1.22
N GLN A 168 -2.46 4.79 -1.46
CA GLN A 168 -2.69 3.35 -1.62
C GLN A 168 -3.22 2.68 -0.34
N LEU A 169 -2.83 3.16 0.85
CA LEU A 169 -3.10 2.49 2.11
C LEU A 169 -4.26 3.11 2.91
N THR A 170 -4.67 4.34 2.62
CA THR A 170 -5.60 5.08 3.49
C THR A 170 -6.71 5.84 2.76
N SER A 171 -6.78 5.83 1.42
CA SER A 171 -7.90 6.45 0.71
C SER A 171 -9.12 5.53 0.74
N THR A 172 -10.18 5.96 1.42
CA THR A 172 -11.36 5.14 1.76
C THR A 172 -12.69 5.86 1.57
N TRP A 173 -12.72 7.10 1.09
CA TRP A 173 -13.93 7.92 1.04
C TRP A 173 -15.07 7.30 0.20
N GLU A 174 -14.77 6.46 -0.80
CA GLU A 174 -15.82 5.74 -1.54
C GLU A 174 -16.60 4.76 -0.66
N VAL A 175 -15.99 4.26 0.42
CA VAL A 175 -16.65 3.37 1.40
C VAL A 175 -17.72 4.11 2.17
N GLU A 176 -17.53 5.41 2.47
CA GLU A 176 -18.54 6.25 3.11
C GLU A 176 -19.79 6.41 2.23
N LEU A 177 -19.60 6.60 0.91
CA LEU A 177 -20.71 6.68 -0.04
C LEU A 177 -21.48 5.36 -0.15
N GLN A 178 -20.78 4.23 -0.12
CA GLN A 178 -21.44 2.93 -0.06
C GLN A 178 -22.22 2.76 1.25
N SER A 179 -21.64 3.14 2.37
CA SER A 179 -22.30 3.07 3.69
C SER A 179 -23.53 3.98 3.76
N GLU A 180 -23.44 5.15 3.16
CA GLU A 180 -24.60 6.04 3.05
C GLU A 180 -25.70 5.44 2.19
N ALA A 181 -25.39 4.83 1.06
CA ALA A 181 -26.37 4.18 0.20
C ALA A 181 -27.09 3.01 0.91
N LEU A 182 -26.52 2.47 1.98
CA LEU A 182 -27.16 1.48 2.85
C LEU A 182 -28.04 2.11 3.95
N ALA A 183 -28.08 3.44 4.09
CA ALA A 183 -28.80 4.10 5.19
C ALA A 183 -30.31 3.80 5.20
N ALA A 184 -30.90 3.51 4.02
CA ALA A 184 -32.29 3.09 3.88
C ALA A 184 -32.60 1.67 4.44
N LEU A 185 -31.55 0.86 4.68
CA LEU A 185 -31.75 -0.48 5.24
C LEU A 185 -31.96 -0.45 6.76
N PRO A 186 -32.71 -1.41 7.34
CA PRO A 186 -32.77 -1.59 8.78
C PRO A 186 -31.38 -1.72 9.40
N PRO A 187 -31.16 -1.20 10.64
CA PRO A 187 -29.83 -1.25 11.29
C PRO A 187 -29.20 -2.65 11.35
N GLU A 188 -30.00 -3.69 11.63
CA GLU A 188 -29.53 -5.07 11.71
C GLU A 188 -29.01 -5.58 10.35
N ARG A 189 -29.65 -5.16 9.25
CA ARG A 189 -29.23 -5.54 7.90
C ARG A 189 -27.96 -4.80 7.49
N ARG A 190 -27.80 -3.54 7.89
CA ARG A 190 -26.53 -2.81 7.69
C ARG A 190 -25.39 -3.47 8.45
N ALA A 191 -25.57 -3.74 9.74
CA ALA A 191 -24.58 -4.42 10.58
C ALA A 191 -24.21 -5.81 10.04
N PHE A 192 -25.17 -6.50 9.42
CA PHE A 192 -24.91 -7.78 8.75
C PHE A 192 -24.02 -7.62 7.50
N LEU A 193 -24.28 -6.59 6.68
CA LEU A 193 -23.48 -6.32 5.46
C LEU A 193 -22.10 -5.73 5.76
N GLN A 194 -21.98 -4.98 6.85
CA GLN A 194 -20.76 -4.27 7.25
C GLN A 194 -20.33 -4.67 8.67
N PRO A 195 -19.98 -5.94 8.90
CA PRO A 195 -19.57 -6.38 10.23
C PRO A 195 -18.19 -5.77 10.58
N THR A 196 -18.14 -5.02 11.67
CA THR A 196 -16.92 -4.40 12.21
C THR A 196 -16.36 -5.19 13.40
N VAL A 197 -17.19 -5.94 14.10
CA VAL A 197 -16.83 -6.79 15.24
C VAL A 197 -17.39 -8.18 15.01
N THR A 198 -16.56 -9.19 15.19
CA THR A 198 -16.95 -10.59 15.04
C THR A 198 -16.47 -11.44 16.21
N THR A 199 -17.09 -12.58 16.43
CA THR A 199 -16.63 -13.57 17.41
C THR A 199 -15.33 -14.25 17.01
N GLU A 200 -14.86 -13.98 15.81
CA GLU A 200 -13.66 -14.59 15.21
C GLU A 200 -12.45 -13.68 15.26
N ASP A 201 -12.60 -12.47 15.80
CA ASP A 201 -11.53 -11.48 15.88
C ASP A 201 -10.34 -12.01 16.72
N VAL A 202 -9.14 -11.71 16.22
CA VAL A 202 -7.88 -11.99 16.89
C VAL A 202 -7.29 -10.67 17.36
N LEU A 203 -7.50 -10.37 18.64
CA LEU A 203 -7.09 -9.10 19.23
C LEU A 203 -5.65 -9.20 19.75
N VAL A 204 -4.86 -8.16 19.53
CA VAL A 204 -3.56 -7.96 20.18
C VAL A 204 -3.76 -7.34 21.57
N LEU A 205 -4.68 -6.35 21.66
CA LEU A 205 -5.12 -5.78 22.92
C LEU A 205 -6.59 -6.15 23.15
N PRO A 206 -6.88 -7.10 24.03
CA PRO A 206 -8.24 -7.45 24.39
C PRO A 206 -8.93 -6.35 25.21
N ASP A 207 -10.25 -6.40 25.28
CA ASP A 207 -11.13 -5.38 25.90
C ASP A 207 -10.85 -5.05 27.38
N ALA A 208 -10.13 -5.90 28.11
CA ALA A 208 -9.90 -5.77 29.55
C ALA A 208 -8.68 -4.92 29.96
N VAL A 209 -7.93 -4.34 29.03
CA VAL A 209 -6.76 -3.51 29.35
C VAL A 209 -7.17 -2.05 29.36
N PRO A 210 -7.20 -1.34 30.51
CA PRO A 210 -7.45 0.10 30.56
C PRO A 210 -6.38 0.84 29.75
N ALA A 211 -6.78 1.81 28.94
CA ALA A 211 -5.82 2.72 28.31
C ALA A 211 -5.00 3.43 29.42
N PRO A 212 -3.69 3.64 29.26
CA PRO A 212 -2.90 4.40 30.21
C PRO A 212 -3.53 5.79 30.42
N ALA A 213 -3.58 6.25 31.69
CA ALA A 213 -4.14 7.56 32.02
C ALA A 213 -3.43 8.66 31.21
N PRO A 214 -4.13 9.68 30.72
CA PRO A 214 -3.54 10.74 29.92
C PRO A 214 -2.45 11.46 30.69
N SER A 215 -1.23 11.46 30.17
CA SER A 215 -0.16 12.31 30.66
C SER A 215 -0.49 13.77 30.32
N THR A 216 -0.46 14.67 31.28
CA THR A 216 -0.72 16.10 31.14
C THR A 216 0.39 16.86 30.40
N ALA A 217 1.40 16.18 29.85
CA ALA A 217 2.59 16.76 29.20
C ALA A 217 2.64 16.60 27.66
N GLY A 218 1.56 16.15 27.00
CA GLY A 218 1.53 15.95 25.54
C GLY A 218 1.32 17.25 24.77
N LEU A 219 2.27 17.61 23.90
CA LEU A 219 2.06 18.63 22.89
C LEU A 219 0.89 18.20 21.99
N LEU A 220 -0.23 18.89 22.11
CA LEU A 220 -1.34 18.78 21.16
C LEU A 220 -0.81 19.26 19.80
N ILE A 221 -0.65 18.36 18.85
CA ILE A 221 -0.56 18.73 17.46
C ILE A 221 -1.95 19.23 17.08
N ARG A 222 -2.17 20.53 17.17
CA ARG A 222 -3.37 21.15 16.63
C ARG A 222 -3.26 21.10 15.12
N ALA A 223 -4.27 20.60 14.46
CA ALA A 223 -4.48 20.90 13.04
C ALA A 223 -4.41 22.44 12.93
N ALA A 224 -3.39 22.96 12.25
CA ALA A 224 -3.26 24.39 12.09
C ALA A 224 -4.48 24.87 11.30
N PRO A 225 -5.24 25.87 11.78
CA PRO A 225 -6.27 26.46 10.96
C PRO A 225 -5.59 26.95 9.68
N ARG A 226 -6.07 26.49 8.55
CA ARG A 226 -5.59 26.90 7.23
C ARG A 226 -5.69 28.42 7.18
N ALA A 227 -4.56 29.11 6.99
CA ALA A 227 -4.56 30.55 6.76
C ALA A 227 -5.47 30.84 5.54
N PRO A 228 -6.39 31.80 5.62
CA PRO A 228 -7.19 32.17 4.46
C PRO A 228 -6.23 32.55 3.34
N ALA A 229 -6.52 32.07 2.13
CA ALA A 229 -5.76 32.38 0.94
C ALA A 229 -5.55 33.90 0.88
N SER A 230 -4.28 34.33 0.83
CA SER A 230 -3.92 35.73 0.73
C SER A 230 -4.56 36.34 -0.52
N SER A 231 -5.56 37.19 -0.31
CA SER A 231 -6.15 37.99 -1.36
C SER A 231 -5.10 39.01 -1.81
N VAL A 232 -4.70 38.95 -3.06
CA VAL A 232 -3.99 40.01 -3.75
C VAL A 232 -4.91 41.24 -3.79
N PRO A 233 -4.50 42.45 -3.35
CA PRO A 233 -5.36 43.60 -3.40
C PRO A 233 -5.59 44.07 -4.84
N ALA A 234 -6.83 44.00 -5.29
CA ALA A 234 -7.27 44.72 -6.48
C ALA A 234 -7.51 46.19 -6.11
N SER A 235 -6.77 47.11 -6.73
CA SER A 235 -6.95 48.52 -6.63
C SER A 235 -8.26 48.99 -7.28
N GLY A 236 -8.97 49.86 -6.57
CA GLY A 236 -10.27 50.43 -6.65
C GLY A 236 -10.86 50.96 -7.91
N SER A 237 -12.17 51.01 -7.85
CA SER A 237 -13.00 52.22 -8.04
C SER A 237 -14.47 51.78 -8.06
N THR A 238 -15.26 52.34 -7.13
CA THR A 238 -16.72 52.36 -7.13
C THR A 238 -17.21 53.47 -8.07
N PRO A 239 -18.48 53.42 -8.59
CA PRO A 239 -19.61 53.96 -7.85
C PRO A 239 -20.96 53.23 -8.02
N GLU A 240 -21.71 53.14 -6.95
CA GLU A 240 -23.06 53.63 -6.64
C GLU A 240 -24.33 53.14 -7.39
N ALA A 241 -25.28 52.71 -6.54
CA ALA A 241 -26.73 52.79 -6.55
C ALA A 241 -27.60 51.68 -7.12
N ALA A 242 -28.39 51.12 -6.20
CA ALA A 242 -29.56 50.27 -6.38
C ALA A 242 -30.79 51.07 -6.87
N PRO A 243 -32.07 50.55 -6.95
CA PRO A 243 -32.64 49.21 -6.75
C PRO A 243 -33.69 48.80 -7.82
N GLY A 244 -34.21 47.57 -7.75
CA GLY A 244 -35.52 47.27 -8.37
C GLY A 244 -35.70 45.83 -8.82
N THR A 245 -36.40 44.98 -8.04
CA THR A 245 -37.15 43.81 -8.50
C THR A 245 -38.43 44.26 -9.26
N PRO A 246 -39.00 43.48 -10.18
CA PRO A 246 -39.73 42.26 -9.86
C PRO A 246 -39.75 41.13 -10.93
N SER A 247 -40.10 39.96 -10.45
CA SER A 247 -40.75 38.79 -11.01
C SER A 247 -41.45 38.89 -12.39
N LEU A 248 -41.27 37.87 -13.26
CA LEU A 248 -42.34 36.98 -13.79
C LEU A 248 -41.86 36.10 -14.96
N ALA A 249 -42.39 34.91 -14.98
CA ALA A 249 -42.20 33.85 -15.92
C ALA A 249 -42.55 34.20 -17.37
N THR A 250 -41.94 33.58 -18.33
CA THR A 250 -42.61 32.78 -19.40
C THR A 250 -41.66 32.11 -20.38
N SER A 251 -42.09 30.98 -20.77
CA SER A 251 -41.63 30.04 -21.80
C SER A 251 -41.16 30.61 -23.14
N ALA A 252 -40.15 29.98 -23.75
CA ALA A 252 -40.22 29.32 -25.03
C ALA A 252 -39.01 29.50 -25.96
N ARG A 253 -38.69 28.45 -26.56
CA ARG A 253 -38.16 28.17 -27.92
C ARG A 253 -36.67 27.94 -28.09
N LEU A 254 -36.42 26.67 -28.50
CA LEU A 254 -35.21 26.06 -29.05
C LEU A 254 -34.64 26.86 -30.23
N GLY A 255 -33.37 27.17 -30.16
CA GLY A 255 -32.49 27.54 -31.25
C GLY A 255 -31.24 26.63 -31.22
N PRO A 256 -30.45 26.48 -32.31
CA PRO A 256 -29.58 25.35 -32.52
C PRO A 256 -28.39 25.30 -31.55
N ALA A 257 -28.06 24.05 -31.14
CA ALA A 257 -26.99 23.68 -30.23
C ALA A 257 -25.63 24.19 -30.67
N VAL A 258 -25.06 25.07 -29.86
CA VAL A 258 -23.63 25.31 -29.81
C VAL A 258 -23.08 24.16 -28.97
N ALA A 259 -22.14 23.39 -29.51
CA ALA A 259 -21.47 22.32 -28.80
C ALA A 259 -20.74 22.91 -27.58
N HIS A 260 -21.30 22.67 -26.42
CA HIS A 260 -20.57 22.90 -25.15
C HIS A 260 -19.47 21.83 -25.01
N PRO A 261 -18.31 22.18 -24.46
CA PRO A 261 -17.36 21.15 -24.03
C PRO A 261 -18.06 20.22 -23.02
N PRO A 262 -17.73 18.92 -23.01
CA PRO A 262 -18.37 17.95 -22.13
C PRO A 262 -18.28 18.43 -20.69
N SER A 263 -19.42 18.34 -19.99
CA SER A 263 -19.51 18.69 -18.56
C SER A 263 -18.65 17.73 -17.74
N PRO A 264 -18.19 18.15 -16.54
CA PRO A 264 -17.39 17.26 -15.64
C PRO A 264 -18.09 15.96 -15.26
N ASP A 265 -19.40 15.84 -15.51
CA ASP A 265 -20.22 14.65 -15.22
C ASP A 265 -20.01 13.47 -16.17
N GLU A 266 -19.29 13.63 -17.29
CA GLU A 266 -18.81 12.55 -18.13
C GLU A 266 -17.39 12.09 -17.79
N ALA A 267 -16.92 12.42 -16.60
CA ALA A 267 -15.68 11.87 -16.08
C ALA A 267 -15.82 10.34 -15.98
N THR A 268 -14.96 9.62 -16.67
CA THR A 268 -14.71 8.18 -16.52
C THR A 268 -15.01 7.73 -15.10
N PRO A 269 -15.81 6.68 -14.88
CA PRO A 269 -16.13 6.22 -13.53
C PRO A 269 -14.83 6.07 -12.73
N PRO A 270 -14.79 6.46 -11.45
CA PRO A 270 -13.57 6.50 -10.64
C PRO A 270 -12.82 5.17 -10.55
N ASN A 271 -13.41 4.10 -11.03
CA ASN A 271 -12.89 2.73 -11.05
C ASN A 271 -12.61 2.18 -12.45
N ALA A 272 -12.68 2.99 -13.52
CA ALA A 272 -12.20 2.52 -14.81
C ALA A 272 -10.66 2.38 -14.78
N PRO A 273 -10.08 1.26 -15.25
CA PRO A 273 -8.63 1.10 -15.34
C PRO A 273 -8.05 2.27 -16.14
N LEU A 274 -7.14 3.02 -15.51
CA LEU A 274 -6.45 4.12 -16.17
C LEU A 274 -5.32 3.53 -17.02
N GLU A 275 -5.59 3.28 -18.28
CA GLU A 275 -4.60 2.84 -19.26
C GLU A 275 -4.03 4.04 -20.02
N VAL A 276 -2.77 4.34 -19.78
CA VAL A 276 -2.01 5.29 -20.59
C VAL A 276 -0.94 4.54 -21.34
N LEU A 277 -1.03 4.49 -22.67
CA LEU A 277 -0.16 3.68 -23.52
C LEU A 277 -0.19 2.18 -23.17
N GLY A 278 -1.33 1.66 -22.70
CA GLY A 278 -1.39 0.34 -22.10
C GLY A 278 -0.66 0.25 -20.75
N ILE A 279 -0.36 1.37 -20.13
CA ILE A 279 0.24 1.48 -18.80
C ILE A 279 -0.89 1.66 -17.80
N PRO A 280 -1.30 0.67 -17.00
CA PRO A 280 -2.06 0.99 -15.82
C PRO A 280 -1.10 1.65 -14.85
N LEU A 281 -1.48 2.81 -14.47
CA LEU A 281 -0.83 3.59 -13.43
C LEU A 281 -1.31 3.13 -12.05
N GLU A 282 -2.00 2.01 -11.99
CA GLU A 282 -2.63 1.41 -10.81
C GLU A 282 -1.68 0.98 -9.68
N PRO A 283 -0.41 0.62 -9.90
CA PRO A 283 0.49 0.47 -8.77
C PRO A 283 0.69 1.78 -7.99
N PHE A 284 0.36 2.91 -8.65
CA PHE A 284 0.46 4.24 -8.07
C PHE A 284 -0.90 4.96 -7.95
N ALA A 285 -1.97 4.42 -8.53
CA ALA A 285 -3.26 5.10 -8.66
C ALA A 285 -4.44 4.33 -8.04
N GLY A 286 -4.21 3.60 -6.96
CA GLY A 286 -5.29 3.02 -6.17
C GLY A 286 -5.68 1.61 -6.60
N ALA A 287 -4.91 0.60 -6.19
CA ALA A 287 -5.57 -0.63 -5.74
C ALA A 287 -6.64 -0.20 -4.72
N ARG A 288 -7.86 -0.74 -4.82
CA ARG A 288 -8.86 -0.51 -3.78
C ARG A 288 -8.20 -0.85 -2.44
N ALA A 289 -8.42 -0.05 -1.41
CA ALA A 289 -7.87 -0.33 -0.08
C ALA A 289 -8.22 -1.76 0.40
N THR A 290 -9.29 -2.36 -0.17
CA THR A 290 -9.69 -3.76 0.01
C THR A 290 -8.75 -4.78 -0.64
N GLU A 291 -7.88 -4.39 -1.55
CA GLU A 291 -6.96 -5.27 -2.31
C GLU A 291 -5.54 -5.26 -1.77
N VAL A 292 -5.24 -4.48 -0.74
CA VAL A 292 -3.92 -4.45 -0.08
C VAL A 292 -4.00 -5.06 1.31
N GLY A 293 -2.93 -5.68 1.74
CA GLY A 293 -2.88 -6.29 3.05
C GLY A 293 -1.44 -6.53 3.48
N SER A 294 -1.27 -7.25 4.58
CA SER A 294 0.04 -7.67 5.07
C SER A 294 -0.14 -8.76 6.11
N ASN A 295 0.91 -9.56 6.35
CA ASN A 295 1.03 -10.33 7.58
C ASN A 295 2.29 -9.90 8.32
N SER A 296 2.25 -9.88 9.64
CA SER A 296 3.45 -9.84 10.47
C SER A 296 3.18 -10.48 11.82
N TRP A 297 4.17 -11.20 12.35
CA TRP A 297 4.07 -11.80 13.67
C TRP A 297 5.44 -11.91 14.33
N VAL A 298 5.40 -11.97 15.66
CA VAL A 298 6.58 -12.18 16.50
C VAL A 298 6.31 -13.30 17.50
N VAL A 299 7.36 -14.03 17.84
CA VAL A 299 7.35 -15.12 18.82
C VAL A 299 8.49 -14.90 19.81
N SER A 300 8.21 -14.93 21.10
CA SER A 300 9.22 -14.81 22.14
C SER A 300 10.12 -16.02 22.20
N GLY A 301 11.32 -15.86 22.75
CA GLY A 301 12.30 -16.93 22.92
C GLY A 301 11.78 -18.13 23.70
N ALA A 302 10.77 -17.95 24.56
CA ALA A 302 10.17 -19.04 25.33
C ALA A 302 9.56 -20.15 24.45
N HIS A 303 9.12 -19.80 23.24
CA HIS A 303 8.46 -20.73 22.31
C HIS A 303 9.35 -21.16 21.13
N THR A 304 10.60 -20.66 21.08
CA THR A 304 11.49 -20.94 19.95
C THR A 304 12.52 -22.00 20.30
N ALA A 305 13.03 -22.71 19.28
CA ALA A 305 14.00 -23.78 19.44
C ALA A 305 15.34 -23.31 20.04
N ARG A 306 15.70 -22.03 19.83
CA ARG A 306 17.00 -21.47 20.25
C ARG A 306 16.91 -20.40 21.34
N GLY A 307 15.75 -20.24 21.98
CA GLY A 307 15.57 -19.33 23.13
C GLY A 307 15.67 -17.85 22.79
N LYS A 308 15.62 -17.45 21.50
CA LYS A 308 15.63 -16.05 21.05
C LYS A 308 14.41 -15.77 20.20
N PRO A 309 13.93 -14.51 20.13
CA PRO A 309 12.76 -14.15 19.37
C PRO A 309 12.91 -14.44 17.86
N LEU A 310 11.76 -14.67 17.23
CA LEU A 310 11.59 -14.75 15.79
C LEU A 310 10.60 -13.69 15.33
N LEU A 311 10.87 -13.04 14.18
CA LEU A 311 9.96 -12.12 13.53
C LEU A 311 9.77 -12.53 12.08
N ALA A 312 8.52 -12.50 11.60
CA ALA A 312 8.20 -12.62 10.18
C ALA A 312 7.34 -11.45 9.71
N SER A 313 7.55 -10.99 8.49
CA SER A 313 6.79 -9.90 7.88
C SER A 313 6.69 -10.09 6.37
N ASP A 314 5.48 -9.98 5.83
CA ASP A 314 5.19 -10.06 4.41
C ASP A 314 4.07 -9.09 4.01
N PRO A 315 4.41 -7.85 3.59
CA PRO A 315 3.46 -6.90 3.03
C PRO A 315 2.84 -7.41 1.73
N HIS A 316 1.52 -7.26 1.59
CA HIS A 316 0.80 -7.60 0.37
C HIS A 316 0.44 -6.32 -0.36
N LEU A 317 1.16 -6.06 -1.43
CA LEU A 317 1.01 -4.87 -2.26
C LEU A 317 0.78 -5.28 -3.72
N GLY A 318 0.36 -4.33 -4.54
CA GLY A 318 0.27 -4.51 -5.98
C GLY A 318 1.62 -4.90 -6.58
N PHE A 319 1.60 -5.89 -7.48
CA PHE A 319 2.80 -6.29 -8.20
C PHE A 319 3.14 -5.29 -9.30
N SER A 320 4.41 -4.94 -9.41
CA SER A 320 4.93 -4.00 -10.42
C SER A 320 6.30 -4.43 -10.93
N ALA A 321 6.66 -3.97 -12.10
CA ALA A 321 8.00 -4.09 -12.65
C ALA A 321 8.52 -2.69 -13.05
N PRO A 322 9.58 -2.18 -12.39
CA PRO A 322 10.27 -2.76 -11.24
C PRO A 322 9.37 -2.91 -10.01
N GLN A 323 9.72 -3.86 -9.12
CA GLN A 323 8.97 -4.09 -7.90
C GLN A 323 9.12 -2.94 -6.88
N VAL A 324 8.19 -2.85 -5.91
CA VAL A 324 8.09 -1.71 -4.98
C VAL A 324 9.29 -1.57 -4.05
N TRP A 325 9.87 -2.69 -3.58
CA TRP A 325 10.94 -2.69 -2.59
C TRP A 325 12.33 -2.61 -3.21
N TYR A 326 13.25 -1.96 -2.50
CA TYR A 326 14.68 -1.94 -2.78
C TYR A 326 15.44 -2.51 -1.58
N PRO A 327 16.00 -3.73 -1.67
CA PRO A 327 16.74 -4.36 -0.58
C PRO A 327 18.12 -3.76 -0.45
N LEU A 328 18.58 -3.55 0.79
CA LEU A 328 19.94 -3.09 1.05
C LEU A 328 20.38 -3.38 2.49
N ARG A 329 21.68 -3.30 2.72
CA ARG A 329 22.33 -3.26 4.04
C ARG A 329 23.19 -1.99 4.14
N ILE A 330 23.18 -1.34 5.31
CA ILE A 330 24.05 -0.23 5.68
C ILE A 330 24.89 -0.69 6.87
N GLU A 331 26.20 -0.50 6.79
CA GLU A 331 27.16 -0.75 7.84
C GLU A 331 27.87 0.57 8.19
N LEU A 332 27.74 0.98 9.46
CA LEU A 332 28.44 2.17 9.97
C LEU A 332 29.75 1.73 10.63
N LEU A 333 30.85 2.28 10.13
CA LEU A 333 32.21 1.93 10.54
C LEU A 333 32.66 2.84 11.67
N GLY A 334 33.25 2.25 12.72
CA GLY A 334 34.00 2.99 13.73
C GLY A 334 35.31 3.54 13.19
N ASP A 335 36.03 4.28 14.01
CA ASP A 335 37.34 4.88 13.67
C ASP A 335 38.41 3.81 13.36
N ASP A 336 38.26 2.62 13.93
CA ASP A 336 39.09 1.44 13.65
C ASP A 336 38.75 0.72 12.34
N GLY A 337 37.77 1.23 11.58
CA GLY A 337 37.29 0.64 10.33
C GLY A 337 36.44 -0.63 10.50
N ARG A 338 36.13 -1.04 11.74
CA ARG A 338 35.24 -2.17 12.01
C ARG A 338 33.77 -1.71 11.98
N VAL A 339 32.88 -2.68 11.71
CA VAL A 339 31.42 -2.40 11.77
C VAL A 339 31.01 -2.20 13.21
N GLY A 340 30.56 -0.97 13.53
CA GLY A 340 30.04 -0.59 14.85
C GLY A 340 28.54 -0.81 14.94
N ARG A 341 27.79 -0.39 13.91
CA ARG A 341 26.32 -0.53 13.80
C ARG A 341 25.99 -1.00 12.40
N TRP A 342 24.87 -1.68 12.24
CA TRP A 342 24.35 -2.03 10.92
C TRP A 342 22.81 -2.06 10.91
N VAL A 343 22.25 -1.91 9.72
CA VAL A 343 20.82 -2.08 9.45
C VAL A 343 20.63 -2.69 8.07
N GLN A 344 19.68 -3.62 7.94
CA GLN A 344 19.37 -4.32 6.70
C GLN A 344 17.87 -4.53 6.52
N GLY A 345 17.40 -4.62 5.30
CA GLY A 345 15.98 -4.83 5.01
C GLY A 345 15.57 -4.22 3.67
N VAL A 346 14.39 -3.61 3.61
CA VAL A 346 13.85 -3.03 2.40
C VAL A 346 13.55 -1.55 2.57
N SER A 347 13.91 -0.78 1.54
CA SER A 347 13.57 0.64 1.37
C SER A 347 12.53 0.80 0.26
N LEU A 348 11.88 1.95 0.24
CA LEU A 348 11.10 2.42 -0.92
C LEU A 348 11.98 3.36 -1.73
N PRO A 349 12.15 3.15 -3.06
CA PRO A 349 12.93 4.06 -3.90
C PRO A 349 12.45 5.50 -3.78
N GLY A 350 13.37 6.40 -3.45
CA GLY A 350 13.08 7.81 -3.20
C GLY A 350 12.82 8.17 -1.73
N LEU A 351 12.82 7.19 -0.78
CA LEU A 351 12.74 7.46 0.66
C LEU A 351 14.10 7.19 1.34
N PRO A 352 14.52 8.05 2.32
CA PRO A 352 15.75 7.83 3.07
C PRO A 352 15.61 6.70 4.08
N GLY A 353 16.63 5.84 4.18
CA GLY A 353 16.71 4.75 5.14
C GLY A 353 15.97 3.48 4.71
N ILE A 354 15.75 2.57 5.63
CA ILE A 354 15.19 1.21 5.44
C ILE A 354 13.87 1.12 6.21
N VAL A 355 12.78 0.81 5.53
CA VAL A 355 11.41 0.95 6.05
C VAL A 355 11.01 -0.26 6.90
N ILE A 356 11.27 -1.48 6.42
CA ILE A 356 11.09 -2.72 7.18
C ILE A 356 12.48 -3.31 7.34
N PHE A 357 12.91 -3.47 8.58
CA PHE A 357 14.33 -3.69 8.83
C PHE A 357 14.62 -4.57 10.06
N GLN A 358 15.82 -5.10 10.06
CA GLN A 358 16.56 -5.55 11.21
C GLN A 358 17.83 -4.70 11.33
N ASN A 359 18.19 -4.30 12.55
CA ASN A 359 19.51 -3.76 12.85
C ASN A 359 20.24 -4.66 13.87
N ASP A 360 21.40 -4.21 14.35
CA ASP A 360 22.23 -4.94 15.33
C ASP A 360 21.54 -5.16 16.70
N ARG A 361 20.38 -4.55 16.95
CA ARG A 361 19.65 -4.58 18.23
C ARG A 361 18.25 -5.14 18.11
N LEU A 362 17.51 -4.72 17.10
CA LEU A 362 16.08 -5.00 16.95
C LEU A 362 15.66 -5.22 15.50
N ALA A 363 14.44 -5.70 15.32
CA ALA A 363 13.80 -5.78 14.02
C ALA A 363 12.35 -5.28 14.10
N ILE A 364 11.84 -4.73 12.99
CA ILE A 364 10.45 -4.37 12.84
C ILE A 364 9.83 -5.00 11.59
N GLY A 365 8.55 -5.36 11.73
CA GLY A 365 7.66 -5.70 10.62
C GLY A 365 6.46 -4.76 10.63
N LEU A 366 5.84 -4.54 9.46
CA LEU A 366 4.74 -3.60 9.32
C LEU A 366 3.50 -4.28 8.74
N THR A 367 2.32 -3.89 9.23
CA THR A 367 1.04 -4.17 8.56
C THR A 367 0.14 -2.95 8.62
N ASN A 368 -0.61 -2.69 7.54
CA ASN A 368 -1.59 -1.60 7.55
C ASN A 368 -2.63 -1.81 8.64
N THR A 369 -2.97 -0.74 9.39
CA THR A 369 -3.97 -0.79 10.46
C THR A 369 -5.40 -0.75 9.95
N GLY A 370 -5.63 -0.27 8.73
CA GLY A 370 -6.97 0.08 8.25
C GLY A 370 -7.62 1.25 9.00
N THR A 371 -6.83 2.05 9.71
CA THR A 371 -7.35 3.23 10.41
C THR A 371 -7.91 4.24 9.41
N ASP A 372 -9.13 4.66 9.65
CA ASP A 372 -9.80 5.66 8.85
C ASP A 372 -9.29 7.07 9.22
N VAL A 373 -8.70 7.73 8.24
CA VAL A 373 -8.06 9.05 8.36
C VAL A 373 -8.56 10.02 7.31
N GLU A 374 -9.72 9.72 6.74
CA GLU A 374 -10.34 10.44 5.65
C GLU A 374 -11.85 10.56 5.91
N ASP A 375 -12.44 11.73 5.72
CA ASP A 375 -13.87 11.97 5.87
C ASP A 375 -14.41 12.84 4.74
N LEU A 376 -15.63 12.54 4.30
CA LEU A 376 -16.37 13.38 3.36
C LEU A 376 -17.25 14.39 4.10
N TYR A 377 -17.30 15.61 3.56
CA TYR A 377 -18.16 16.68 4.05
C TYR A 377 -19.08 17.20 2.94
N ARG A 378 -20.40 17.30 3.25
CA ARG A 378 -21.38 18.00 2.40
C ARG A 378 -21.28 19.47 2.67
N GLU A 379 -20.81 20.23 1.70
CA GLU A 379 -20.61 21.66 1.91
C GLU A 379 -20.57 22.43 0.59
N PRO A 380 -20.81 23.75 0.62
CA PRO A 380 -20.69 24.60 -0.56
C PRO A 380 -19.23 24.80 -0.96
N VAL A 381 -19.03 25.18 -2.23
CA VAL A 381 -17.74 25.66 -2.71
C VAL A 381 -17.43 27.01 -2.07
N VAL A 382 -16.28 27.14 -1.42
CA VAL A 382 -15.82 28.38 -0.78
C VAL A 382 -14.58 28.98 -1.45
N GLY A 383 -13.98 28.26 -2.40
CA GLY A 383 -12.81 28.71 -3.12
C GLY A 383 -12.53 27.85 -4.35
N GLU A 384 -11.56 28.31 -5.13
CA GLU A 384 -11.15 27.63 -6.34
C GLU A 384 -9.63 27.67 -6.47
N ARG A 385 -9.07 26.63 -7.10
CA ARG A 385 -7.65 26.53 -7.44
C ARG A 385 -7.53 26.21 -8.92
N VAL A 386 -6.91 27.09 -9.70
CA VAL A 386 -6.64 26.86 -11.12
C VAL A 386 -5.40 25.98 -11.24
N GLU A 387 -5.55 24.87 -11.93
CA GLU A 387 -4.49 23.92 -12.24
C GLU A 387 -4.12 23.96 -13.72
N GLN A 388 -2.84 23.77 -13.99
CA GLN A 388 -2.29 23.72 -15.35
C GLN A 388 -1.47 22.45 -15.51
N ILE A 389 -1.83 21.63 -16.47
CA ILE A 389 -1.12 20.38 -16.80
C ILE A 389 -0.47 20.55 -18.17
N ARG A 390 0.85 20.52 -18.21
CA ARG A 390 1.58 20.49 -19.49
C ARG A 390 1.39 19.12 -20.13
N VAL A 391 1.10 19.12 -21.43
CA VAL A 391 0.82 17.92 -22.19
C VAL A 391 1.89 17.80 -23.28
N LYS A 392 2.61 16.67 -23.33
CA LYS A 392 3.56 16.38 -24.39
C LYS A 392 2.86 16.42 -25.75
N ASP A 393 3.43 17.18 -26.67
CA ASP A 393 2.92 17.35 -28.04
C ASP A 393 1.48 17.87 -28.15
N GLY A 394 0.99 18.55 -27.09
CA GLY A 394 -0.35 19.10 -27.00
C GLY A 394 -0.42 20.44 -26.28
N PRO A 395 -1.60 21.08 -26.28
CA PRO A 395 -1.81 22.31 -25.52
C PRO A 395 -1.80 22.01 -24.01
N THR A 396 -1.42 23.02 -23.22
CA THR A 396 -1.59 22.96 -21.77
C THR A 396 -3.06 22.80 -21.41
N ASP A 397 -3.38 21.78 -20.61
CA ASP A 397 -4.71 21.58 -20.07
C ASP A 397 -4.91 22.49 -18.84
N VAL A 398 -5.98 23.28 -18.83
CA VAL A 398 -6.28 24.20 -17.73
C VAL A 398 -7.67 23.86 -17.20
N PHE A 399 -7.76 23.64 -15.89
CA PHE A 399 -9.03 23.36 -15.22
C PHE A 399 -9.04 23.90 -13.80
N THR A 400 -10.23 23.99 -13.21
CA THR A 400 -10.44 24.54 -11.88
C THR A 400 -10.81 23.42 -10.91
N VAL A 401 -10.08 23.33 -9.81
CA VAL A 401 -10.41 22.49 -8.65
C VAL A 401 -11.25 23.32 -7.68
N GLN A 402 -12.44 22.85 -7.39
CA GLN A 402 -13.31 23.46 -6.39
C GLN A 402 -12.85 23.06 -4.99
N LEU A 403 -12.92 24.00 -4.05
CA LEU A 403 -12.51 23.83 -2.67
C LEU A 403 -13.69 24.09 -1.73
N GLY A 404 -13.91 23.18 -0.80
CA GLY A 404 -14.76 23.39 0.36
C GLY A 404 -13.97 23.90 1.57
N LYS A 405 -14.65 24.08 2.71
CA LYS A 405 -14.03 24.41 4.00
C LYS A 405 -13.04 23.32 4.43
N HIS A 406 -13.41 22.04 4.26
CA HIS A 406 -12.64 20.91 4.76
C HIS A 406 -11.60 20.37 3.78
N GLY A 407 -11.68 20.74 2.50
CA GLY A 407 -10.69 20.30 1.51
C GLY A 407 -11.15 20.43 0.07
N PRO A 408 -10.47 19.74 -0.86
CA PRO A 408 -10.88 19.74 -2.26
C PRO A 408 -12.18 18.94 -2.46
N MET A 409 -13.01 19.40 -3.40
CA MET A 409 -14.21 18.67 -3.84
C MET A 409 -13.80 17.47 -4.68
N VAL A 410 -14.07 16.26 -4.19
CA VAL A 410 -13.85 15.00 -4.92
C VAL A 410 -15.06 14.63 -5.77
N ARG A 411 -16.24 15.19 -5.42
CA ARG A 411 -17.48 15.15 -6.18
C ARG A 411 -18.23 16.48 -5.98
N PRO A 412 -19.19 16.83 -6.84
CA PRO A 412 -20.01 18.02 -6.63
C PRO A 412 -20.64 18.02 -5.24
N GLY A 413 -20.40 19.07 -4.45
CA GLY A 413 -20.91 19.23 -3.09
C GLY A 413 -20.31 18.32 -2.02
N LEU A 414 -19.24 17.57 -2.34
CA LEU A 414 -18.56 16.68 -1.40
C LEU A 414 -17.07 17.02 -1.35
N ALA A 415 -16.63 17.61 -0.25
CA ALA A 415 -15.22 17.84 0.03
C ALA A 415 -14.61 16.69 0.81
N VAL A 416 -13.34 16.41 0.58
CA VAL A 416 -12.60 15.40 1.33
C VAL A 416 -11.66 16.06 2.35
N HIS A 417 -11.79 15.68 3.61
CA HIS A 417 -10.84 15.99 4.66
C HIS A 417 -9.99 14.75 4.93
N TRP A 418 -8.72 14.82 4.58
CA TRP A 418 -7.82 13.68 4.65
C TRP A 418 -6.52 14.05 5.36
N ALA A 419 -6.11 13.27 6.36
CA ALA A 419 -4.88 13.52 7.10
C ALA A 419 -3.64 13.61 6.19
N ALA A 420 -3.62 12.90 5.06
CA ALA A 420 -2.55 13.00 4.07
C ALA A 420 -2.45 14.40 3.39
N LEU A 421 -3.50 15.20 3.45
CA LEU A 421 -3.50 16.57 2.92
C LEU A 421 -3.08 17.62 3.97
N ASP A 422 -2.81 17.21 5.21
CA ASP A 422 -2.21 18.04 6.25
C ASP A 422 -0.69 17.92 6.20
N PRO A 423 0.06 18.97 5.78
CA PRO A 423 1.52 18.92 5.72
C PRO A 423 2.21 18.59 7.05
N SER A 424 1.54 18.78 8.20
CA SER A 424 2.10 18.50 9.52
C SER A 424 2.20 17.01 9.83
N THR A 425 1.44 16.16 9.13
CA THR A 425 1.44 14.70 9.31
C THR A 425 2.47 14.00 8.45
N LEU A 426 3.11 14.70 7.51
CA LEU A 426 4.05 14.12 6.58
C LEU A 426 5.47 14.22 7.12
N ARG A 427 6.00 13.10 7.61
CA ARG A 427 7.27 12.99 8.33
C ARG A 427 8.14 11.89 7.73
N LEU A 428 9.45 12.02 7.85
CA LEU A 428 10.45 11.10 7.32
C LEU A 428 11.45 10.59 8.40
N PRO A 429 10.98 10.04 9.53
CA PRO A 429 11.86 9.64 10.65
C PRO A 429 12.61 8.33 10.40
N VAL A 430 12.54 7.73 9.21
CA VAL A 430 13.00 6.36 8.92
C VAL A 430 14.48 6.17 9.22
N ALA A 431 15.34 7.14 8.87
CA ALA A 431 16.78 7.06 9.16
C ALA A 431 17.07 7.03 10.67
N ALA A 432 16.30 7.80 11.46
CA ALA A 432 16.41 7.78 12.92
C ALA A 432 15.90 6.44 13.51
N LEU A 433 14.79 5.90 12.97
CA LEU A 433 14.27 4.59 13.36
C LEU A 433 15.30 3.47 13.12
N ASN A 434 16.07 3.54 12.03
CA ASN A 434 17.10 2.55 11.71
C ASN A 434 18.21 2.45 12.78
N LEU A 435 18.40 3.51 13.57
CA LEU A 435 19.39 3.56 14.65
C LEU A 435 18.80 3.27 16.04
N ALA A 436 17.51 2.95 16.13
CA ALA A 436 16.89 2.56 17.38
C ALA A 436 17.62 1.35 18.00
N ALA A 437 17.77 1.36 19.33
CA ALA A 437 18.52 0.35 20.05
C ALA A 437 17.66 -0.57 20.93
N ASP A 438 16.45 -0.11 21.26
CA ASP A 438 15.52 -0.76 22.17
C ASP A 438 14.08 -0.28 21.94
N TRP A 439 13.16 -0.82 22.75
CA TRP A 439 11.75 -0.45 22.69
C TRP A 439 11.50 1.05 22.95
N ALA A 440 12.25 1.68 23.84
CA ALA A 440 12.06 3.09 24.19
C ALA A 440 12.48 4.00 23.01
N SER A 441 13.65 3.78 22.45
CA SER A 441 14.16 4.54 21.29
C SER A 441 13.35 4.27 20.02
N LEU A 442 12.85 3.04 19.83
CA LEU A 442 11.92 2.74 18.74
C LEU A 442 10.63 3.55 18.90
N ASN A 443 10.03 3.58 20.11
CA ASN A 443 8.83 4.35 20.36
C ASN A 443 9.03 5.84 20.07
N ALA A 444 10.15 6.42 20.54
CA ALA A 444 10.45 7.82 20.28
C ALA A 444 10.55 8.16 18.77
N GLY A 445 11.10 7.25 17.98
CA GLY A 445 11.11 7.37 16.51
C GLY A 445 9.74 7.16 15.88
N ALA A 446 9.01 6.16 16.35
CA ALA A 446 7.70 5.79 15.83
C ALA A 446 6.61 6.82 16.17
N ASP A 447 6.75 7.57 17.28
CA ASP A 447 5.87 8.70 17.62
C ASP A 447 5.98 9.85 16.62
N ARG A 448 7.08 9.90 15.87
CA ARG A 448 7.30 10.86 14.78
C ARG A 448 6.79 10.36 13.42
N PHE A 449 6.44 9.08 13.28
CA PHE A 449 5.89 8.51 12.06
C PHE A 449 4.38 8.68 12.05
N LEU A 450 3.89 9.75 11.41
CA LEU A 450 2.51 10.21 11.49
C LEU A 450 1.61 9.70 10.35
N GLY A 451 2.16 8.96 9.40
CA GLY A 451 1.34 8.33 8.34
C GLY A 451 2.18 7.67 7.24
N PRO A 452 1.61 6.63 6.59
CA PRO A 452 0.34 5.97 6.87
C PRO A 452 0.33 5.18 8.18
N ALA A 453 -0.83 5.06 8.82
CA ALA A 453 -0.96 4.34 10.08
C ALA A 453 -0.61 2.85 9.94
N GLN A 454 0.30 2.36 10.80
CA GLN A 454 0.82 1.00 10.73
C GLN A 454 0.76 0.29 12.09
N ASN A 455 0.51 -1.02 12.08
CA ASN A 455 0.92 -1.93 13.14
C ASN A 455 2.42 -2.16 13.00
N VAL A 456 3.21 -1.78 13.98
CA VAL A 456 4.64 -2.05 14.06
C VAL A 456 4.85 -3.25 14.96
N MET A 457 5.31 -4.37 14.39
CA MET A 457 5.77 -5.54 15.11
C MET A 457 7.22 -5.34 15.51
N TYR A 458 7.58 -5.72 16.72
CA TYR A 458 8.90 -5.51 17.31
C TYR A 458 9.44 -6.79 17.90
N ALA A 459 10.71 -7.05 17.69
CA ALA A 459 11.50 -8.02 18.45
C ALA A 459 12.92 -7.49 18.61
N ASP A 460 13.62 -7.89 19.70
CA ASP A 460 14.99 -7.46 19.96
C ASP A 460 15.93 -8.60 20.40
N ALA A 461 17.24 -8.29 20.37
CA ALA A 461 18.28 -9.21 20.79
C ALA A 461 18.29 -9.49 22.31
N ALA A 462 17.69 -8.62 23.13
CA ALA A 462 17.51 -8.81 24.57
C ALA A 462 16.46 -9.89 24.87
N GLY A 463 15.52 -10.12 23.95
CA GLY A 463 14.49 -11.17 24.07
C GLY A 463 13.07 -10.63 24.13
N HIS A 464 12.89 -9.32 24.08
CA HIS A 464 11.58 -8.68 24.10
C HIS A 464 10.86 -8.80 22.77
N ILE A 465 9.54 -8.89 22.83
CA ILE A 465 8.63 -8.79 21.68
C ILE A 465 7.57 -7.72 21.96
N GLY A 466 7.16 -6.99 20.93
CA GLY A 466 6.19 -5.91 21.12
C GLY A 466 5.36 -5.61 19.89
N TRP A 467 4.36 -4.79 20.10
CA TRP A 467 3.51 -4.24 19.07
C TRP A 467 3.07 -2.83 19.44
N ARG A 468 2.96 -1.97 18.45
CA ARG A 468 2.34 -0.65 18.61
C ARG A 468 1.66 -0.20 17.31
N VAL A 469 0.73 0.74 17.44
CA VAL A 469 0.18 1.49 16.32
C VAL A 469 0.95 2.79 16.12
N THR A 470 1.26 3.15 14.87
CA THR A 470 1.80 4.46 14.48
C THR A 470 0.81 5.20 13.57
N GLY A 471 1.15 6.44 13.25
CA GLY A 471 0.29 7.29 12.42
C GLY A 471 -0.57 8.22 13.26
N VAL A 472 -1.47 8.94 12.62
CA VAL A 472 -2.46 9.79 13.28
C VAL A 472 -3.84 9.13 13.28
N LEU A 473 -4.66 9.47 14.26
CA LEU A 473 -6.07 9.14 14.32
C LEU A 473 -6.87 10.44 14.54
N PRO A 474 -7.77 10.81 13.62
CA PRO A 474 -8.62 11.98 13.78
C PRO A 474 -9.52 11.86 15.03
N MET A 475 -9.63 12.94 15.79
CA MET A 475 -10.59 13.08 16.86
C MET A 475 -11.85 13.73 16.29
N ARG A 476 -12.81 12.91 15.91
CA ARG A 476 -14.10 13.32 15.35
C ARG A 476 -15.05 13.84 16.44
N GLY A 477 -16.10 14.54 16.03
CA GLY A 477 -17.15 15.01 16.90
C GLY A 477 -17.90 13.87 17.61
N PRO A 478 -18.63 14.18 18.71
CA PRO A 478 -19.38 13.17 19.45
C PRO A 478 -20.45 12.49 18.57
N GLY A 479 -20.32 11.17 18.42
CA GLY A 479 -21.24 10.36 17.61
C GLY A 479 -20.80 10.17 16.15
N ASP A 480 -19.74 10.83 15.72
CA ASP A 480 -19.16 10.64 14.38
C ASP A 480 -18.19 9.47 14.37
N ASP A 481 -18.38 8.57 13.44
CA ASP A 481 -17.61 7.34 13.32
C ASP A 481 -16.85 7.23 11.98
N GLY A 482 -16.89 8.27 11.14
CA GLY A 482 -16.21 8.29 9.83
C GLY A 482 -16.80 7.33 8.81
N THR A 483 -18.00 6.77 9.08
CA THR A 483 -18.58 5.77 8.15
C THR A 483 -19.47 6.37 7.08
N ARG A 484 -19.80 7.66 7.16
CA ARG A 484 -20.71 8.36 6.23
C ARG A 484 -20.33 9.83 6.11
N PRO A 485 -20.65 10.47 4.96
CA PRO A 485 -20.45 11.90 4.80
C PRO A 485 -21.15 12.73 5.87
N MET A 486 -20.47 13.74 6.40
CA MET A 486 -20.95 14.65 7.44
C MET A 486 -21.37 16.00 6.85
N GLU A 487 -22.23 16.76 7.57
CA GLU A 487 -22.64 18.10 7.16
C GLU A 487 -21.55 19.13 7.54
N GLY A 488 -20.92 19.74 6.52
CA GLY A 488 -19.74 20.60 6.69
C GLY A 488 -20.02 22.00 7.24
N ASP A 489 -21.29 22.44 7.31
CA ASP A 489 -21.71 23.68 7.95
C ASP A 489 -21.92 23.55 9.48
N ASP A 490 -21.96 22.32 9.99
CA ASP A 490 -22.08 22.05 11.44
C ASP A 490 -20.69 21.85 12.07
N PRO A 491 -20.20 22.79 12.88
CA PRO A 491 -18.87 22.70 13.48
C PRO A 491 -18.71 21.55 14.49
N ARG A 492 -19.78 20.86 14.87
CA ARG A 492 -19.72 19.67 15.72
C ARG A 492 -19.06 18.48 15.01
N HIS A 493 -19.07 18.48 13.66
CA HIS A 493 -18.46 17.46 12.83
C HIS A 493 -16.99 17.77 12.47
N ASP A 494 -16.49 18.96 12.81
CA ASP A 494 -15.08 19.30 12.55
C ASP A 494 -14.15 18.40 13.38
N TRP A 495 -13.05 17.98 12.82
CA TRP A 495 -12.02 17.27 13.59
C TRP A 495 -11.43 18.17 14.67
N ALA A 496 -11.42 17.70 15.90
CA ALA A 496 -10.78 18.40 17.03
C ALA A 496 -9.23 18.28 17.03
N GLY A 497 -8.67 17.73 15.98
CA GLY A 497 -7.25 17.43 15.82
C GLY A 497 -7.00 15.93 15.78
N TYR A 498 -5.80 15.51 16.21
CA TYR A 498 -5.38 14.10 16.22
C TYR A 498 -5.20 13.58 17.64
N LEU A 499 -5.42 12.27 17.81
CA LEU A 499 -5.14 11.58 19.06
C LEU A 499 -3.67 11.77 19.43
N PRO A 500 -3.36 12.19 20.68
CA PRO A 500 -1.98 12.26 21.17
C PRO A 500 -1.24 10.92 20.98
N VAL A 501 -0.01 10.96 20.48
CA VAL A 501 0.78 9.76 20.15
C VAL A 501 1.03 8.85 21.35
N GLU A 502 1.05 9.41 22.56
CA GLU A 502 1.18 8.66 23.81
C GLU A 502 -0.02 7.76 24.10
N GLN A 503 -1.18 8.09 23.52
CA GLN A 503 -2.43 7.34 23.64
C GLN A 503 -2.61 6.30 22.53
N MET A 504 -1.67 6.24 21.58
CA MET A 504 -1.71 5.21 20.55
C MET A 504 -1.44 3.83 21.18
N PRO A 505 -2.21 2.80 20.80
CA PRO A 505 -2.12 1.47 21.41
C PRO A 505 -0.75 0.84 21.26
N ARG A 506 -0.27 0.19 22.33
CA ARG A 506 1.00 -0.54 22.35
C ARG A 506 1.03 -1.59 23.45
N THR A 507 1.80 -2.64 23.27
CA THR A 507 2.10 -3.67 24.26
C THR A 507 3.53 -4.18 24.10
N LEU A 508 4.14 -4.58 25.20
CA LEU A 508 5.46 -5.20 25.26
C LEU A 508 5.32 -6.48 26.08
N ASP A 509 5.96 -7.56 25.65
CA ASP A 509 6.03 -8.86 26.30
C ASP A 509 4.67 -9.40 26.79
N PRO A 510 3.67 -9.55 25.89
CA PRO A 510 2.38 -10.09 26.31
C PRO A 510 2.55 -11.52 26.84
N PRO A 511 1.72 -11.93 27.84
CA PRO A 511 1.82 -13.28 28.44
C PRO A 511 1.73 -14.44 27.45
N SER A 512 1.10 -14.23 26.31
CA SER A 512 1.01 -15.25 25.25
C SER A 512 2.35 -15.58 24.60
N GLY A 513 3.35 -14.71 24.72
CA GLY A 513 4.63 -14.80 24.02
C GLY A 513 4.52 -14.80 22.50
N ARG A 514 3.36 -14.39 21.95
CA ARG A 514 3.07 -14.34 20.51
C ARG A 514 2.20 -13.14 20.19
N ILE A 515 2.51 -12.43 19.11
CA ILE A 515 1.70 -11.32 18.60
C ILE A 515 1.53 -11.52 17.09
N VAL A 516 0.29 -11.38 16.59
CA VAL A 516 -0.06 -11.57 15.17
C VAL A 516 -0.89 -10.41 14.67
N THR A 517 -0.51 -9.83 13.55
CA THR A 517 -1.32 -8.88 12.79
C THR A 517 -1.39 -9.28 11.33
N ALA A 518 -2.60 -9.25 10.77
CA ALA A 518 -2.89 -9.52 9.36
C ALA A 518 -4.00 -8.59 8.84
N ASN A 519 -3.95 -7.31 9.27
CA ASN A 519 -4.92 -6.24 8.97
C ASN A 519 -6.31 -6.45 9.60
N GLN A 520 -6.47 -7.45 10.48
CA GLN A 520 -7.70 -7.65 11.24
C GLN A 520 -7.81 -6.61 12.37
N ARG A 521 -8.98 -6.53 12.97
CA ARG A 521 -9.17 -5.77 14.21
C ARG A 521 -8.18 -6.24 15.28
N ALA A 522 -7.26 -5.37 15.68
CA ALA A 522 -6.22 -5.68 16.66
C ALA A 522 -6.56 -5.20 18.08
N ILE A 523 -7.56 -4.33 18.22
CA ILE A 523 -7.89 -3.60 19.46
C ILE A 523 -9.34 -3.89 19.81
N GLY A 524 -9.60 -4.12 21.11
CA GLY A 524 -10.94 -4.29 21.66
C GLY A 524 -11.76 -3.00 21.68
N THR A 525 -13.06 -3.11 21.98
CA THR A 525 -14.01 -1.99 22.02
C THR A 525 -14.06 -1.27 23.36
N SER A 526 -13.54 -1.88 24.44
CA SER A 526 -13.60 -1.33 25.82
C SER A 526 -12.65 -0.17 26.08
N ALA A 527 -11.81 0.18 25.11
CA ALA A 527 -10.96 1.37 25.21
C ALA A 527 -11.75 2.70 25.18
N GLY A 528 -13.09 2.65 25.21
CA GLY A 528 -13.96 3.82 25.24
C GLY A 528 -13.88 4.71 24.00
N ARG A 529 -13.27 4.21 22.93
CA ARG A 529 -13.06 4.94 21.66
C ARG A 529 -13.51 4.09 20.49
N VAL A 530 -14.24 4.68 19.60
CA VAL A 530 -14.48 4.12 18.28
C VAL A 530 -13.18 4.27 17.48
N TRP A 531 -12.59 3.16 17.06
CA TRP A 531 -11.55 3.12 16.06
C TRP A 531 -12.24 2.92 14.72
N PRO A 532 -12.54 4.00 14.01
CA PRO A 532 -13.13 3.84 12.70
C PRO A 532 -12.09 3.17 11.81
N SER A 533 -12.42 1.99 11.33
CA SER A 533 -11.54 1.30 10.42
C SER A 533 -12.27 0.19 9.68
N SER A 534 -11.85 0.01 8.47
CA SER A 534 -12.29 -1.07 7.61
C SER A 534 -11.31 -2.22 7.72
N TRP A 535 -11.45 -3.03 8.76
CA TRP A 535 -10.54 -4.14 9.01
C TRP A 535 -10.75 -5.32 8.06
N ALA A 536 -9.66 -5.95 7.65
CA ALA A 536 -9.71 -7.19 6.89
C ALA A 536 -10.30 -8.33 7.72
N SER A 537 -10.75 -9.38 7.01
CA SER A 537 -11.21 -10.62 7.64
C SER A 537 -10.14 -11.17 8.61
N PRO A 538 -10.51 -11.63 9.81
CA PRO A 538 -9.58 -12.22 10.78
C PRO A 538 -9.02 -13.58 10.35
N THR A 539 -9.42 -14.12 9.22
CA THR A 539 -9.11 -15.47 8.74
C THR A 539 -7.60 -15.74 8.70
N ARG A 540 -6.80 -14.81 8.14
CA ARG A 540 -5.34 -14.95 8.05
C ARG A 540 -4.70 -14.92 9.43
N ALA A 541 -5.11 -13.98 10.29
CA ALA A 541 -4.59 -13.87 11.66
C ALA A 541 -4.90 -15.13 12.49
N ARG A 542 -6.12 -15.67 12.40
CA ARG A 542 -6.50 -16.95 13.04
C ARG A 542 -5.62 -18.09 12.57
N ARG A 543 -5.46 -18.24 11.24
CA ARG A 543 -4.64 -19.30 10.68
C ARG A 543 -3.18 -19.21 11.10
N ILE A 544 -2.59 -18.02 11.11
CA ILE A 544 -1.23 -17.79 11.62
C ILE A 544 -1.15 -18.17 13.10
N THR A 545 -2.12 -17.74 13.92
CA THR A 545 -2.18 -18.06 15.35
C THR A 545 -2.27 -19.59 15.58
N GLU A 546 -3.07 -20.29 14.79
CA GLU A 546 -3.16 -21.77 14.84
C GLU A 546 -1.82 -22.41 14.49
N LEU A 547 -1.15 -21.96 13.43
CA LEU A 547 0.11 -22.50 12.96
C LEU A 547 1.31 -22.20 13.88
N LEU A 548 1.19 -21.17 14.72
CA LEU A 548 2.15 -20.79 15.74
C LEU A 548 1.97 -21.54 17.08
N GLN A 549 0.96 -22.39 17.21
CA GLN A 549 0.81 -23.20 18.42
C GLN A 549 1.94 -24.24 18.54
N GLY A 550 2.31 -24.55 19.78
CA GLY A 550 3.41 -25.46 20.08
C GLY A 550 4.70 -24.75 20.47
N GLU A 551 5.73 -25.53 20.69
CA GLU A 551 7.06 -25.10 21.16
C GLU A 551 8.12 -25.49 20.14
N GLY A 552 9.33 -24.94 20.28
CA GLY A 552 10.45 -25.28 19.41
C GLY A 552 10.34 -24.68 18.01
N LEU A 553 9.65 -23.53 17.88
CA LEU A 553 9.53 -22.83 16.60
C LEU A 553 10.90 -22.32 16.13
N ASP A 554 11.13 -22.40 14.83
CA ASP A 554 12.38 -21.96 14.18
C ASP A 554 12.11 -21.10 12.92
N ALA A 555 13.16 -20.56 12.34
CA ALA A 555 13.07 -19.74 11.14
C ALA A 555 12.48 -20.50 9.93
N ARG A 556 12.71 -21.81 9.82
CA ARG A 556 12.11 -22.65 8.79
C ARG A 556 10.59 -22.70 8.97
N ARG A 557 10.12 -22.89 10.19
CA ARG A 557 8.68 -22.88 10.50
C ARG A 557 8.04 -21.54 10.19
N MET A 558 8.73 -20.40 10.42
CA MET A 558 8.21 -19.08 10.03
C MET A 558 8.00 -18.99 8.53
N ARG A 559 8.97 -19.47 7.71
CA ARG A 559 8.84 -19.51 6.25
C ARG A 559 7.72 -20.45 5.77
N GLU A 560 7.56 -21.62 6.41
CA GLU A 560 6.43 -22.51 6.14
C GLU A 560 5.07 -21.86 6.37
N ILE A 561 4.94 -21.08 7.46
CA ILE A 561 3.72 -20.33 7.76
C ILE A 561 3.45 -19.26 6.70
N GLN A 562 4.47 -18.49 6.28
CA GLN A 562 4.32 -17.51 5.18
C GLN A 562 3.85 -18.17 3.86
N LEU A 563 4.12 -19.45 3.68
CA LEU A 563 3.75 -20.23 2.49
C LEU A 563 2.47 -21.06 2.66
N ASP A 564 1.77 -20.96 3.81
CA ASP A 564 0.53 -21.70 4.02
C ASP A 564 -0.55 -21.22 3.04
N ARG A 565 -1.03 -22.18 2.26
CA ARG A 565 -2.00 -21.96 1.17
C ARG A 565 -3.37 -22.57 1.42
N VAL A 566 -3.68 -22.84 2.68
CA VAL A 566 -4.98 -23.39 3.06
C VAL A 566 -6.01 -22.27 3.16
N GLY A 567 -7.08 -22.37 2.36
CA GLY A 567 -8.24 -21.47 2.41
C GLY A 567 -9.23 -21.95 3.47
N THR A 568 -9.09 -21.53 4.72
CA THR A 568 -9.97 -21.95 5.82
C THR A 568 -11.43 -21.55 5.62
N VAL A 569 -11.65 -20.34 5.05
CA VAL A 569 -13.01 -19.90 4.65
C VAL A 569 -13.59 -20.83 3.58
N HIS A 570 -12.77 -21.23 2.61
CA HIS A 570 -13.22 -22.12 1.52
C HIS A 570 -13.60 -23.49 2.05
N LEU A 571 -12.89 -24.03 3.04
CA LEU A 571 -13.25 -25.30 3.70
C LEU A 571 -14.62 -25.19 4.36
N GLU A 572 -14.88 -24.14 5.13
CA GLU A 572 -16.18 -23.95 5.78
C GLU A 572 -17.29 -23.71 4.75
N VAL A 573 -17.05 -22.90 3.73
CA VAL A 573 -18.03 -22.66 2.64
C VAL A 573 -18.42 -23.99 1.96
N VAL A 574 -17.45 -24.80 1.57
CA VAL A 574 -17.70 -26.10 0.94
C VAL A 574 -18.50 -27.01 1.87
N GLU A 575 -18.14 -27.09 3.15
CA GLU A 575 -18.85 -27.90 4.13
C GLU A 575 -20.30 -27.46 4.32
N ARG A 576 -20.53 -26.12 4.46
CA ARG A 576 -21.89 -25.55 4.62
C ARG A 576 -22.74 -25.68 3.36
N LEU A 577 -22.13 -25.68 2.18
CA LEU A 577 -22.85 -25.82 0.91
C LEU A 577 -22.99 -27.27 0.45
N ARG A 578 -22.33 -28.24 1.12
CA ARG A 578 -22.39 -29.67 0.78
C ARG A 578 -23.80 -30.21 0.54
N PRO A 579 -24.83 -29.88 1.34
CA PRO A 579 -26.20 -30.36 1.13
C PRO A 579 -26.86 -29.89 -0.18
N PHE A 580 -26.30 -28.87 -0.83
CA PHE A 580 -26.82 -28.26 -2.06
C PHE A 580 -26.04 -28.66 -3.32
N LEU A 581 -24.90 -29.40 -3.15
CA LEU A 581 -24.08 -29.82 -4.26
C LEU A 581 -24.67 -31.05 -4.99
N ASP A 582 -24.38 -31.15 -6.29
CA ASP A 582 -24.62 -32.39 -6.98
C ASP A 582 -23.72 -33.54 -6.45
N PRO A 583 -24.08 -34.81 -6.61
CA PRO A 583 -23.36 -35.95 -6.01
C PRO A 583 -21.90 -36.06 -6.48
N LYS A 584 -21.57 -35.67 -7.73
CA LYS A 584 -20.19 -35.72 -8.26
C LYS A 584 -19.32 -34.70 -7.57
N LEU A 585 -19.85 -33.46 -7.46
CA LEU A 585 -19.17 -32.36 -6.79
C LEU A 585 -18.96 -32.64 -5.30
N ALA A 586 -20.02 -33.16 -4.61
CA ALA A 586 -19.92 -33.52 -3.21
C ALA A 586 -18.89 -34.65 -2.96
N THR A 587 -18.79 -35.64 -3.86
CA THR A 587 -17.81 -36.70 -3.80
C THR A 587 -16.39 -36.18 -4.05
N ALA A 588 -16.21 -35.29 -5.01
CA ALA A 588 -14.90 -34.69 -5.31
C ALA A 588 -14.33 -33.91 -4.14
N PHE A 589 -15.15 -33.25 -3.33
CA PHE A 589 -14.75 -32.55 -2.12
C PHE A 589 -14.62 -33.41 -0.86
N ALA A 590 -14.89 -34.73 -0.96
CA ALA A 590 -14.73 -35.63 0.19
C ALA A 590 -13.24 -35.70 0.58
N GLY A 591 -12.92 -35.28 1.82
CA GLY A 591 -11.54 -35.25 2.31
C GLY A 591 -10.62 -34.17 1.70
N TRP A 592 -11.18 -33.19 1.00
CA TRP A 592 -10.39 -32.05 0.48
C TRP A 592 -9.82 -31.20 1.63
N ASP A 593 -8.54 -30.88 1.55
CA ASP A 593 -7.73 -30.22 2.60
C ASP A 593 -7.69 -28.69 2.52
N GLY A 594 -8.43 -28.08 1.58
CA GLY A 594 -8.49 -26.62 1.44
C GLY A 594 -7.30 -25.98 0.74
N ARG A 595 -6.35 -26.75 0.21
CA ARG A 595 -5.12 -26.20 -0.38
C ARG A 595 -5.37 -25.57 -1.74
N ALA A 596 -4.90 -24.33 -1.90
CA ALA A 596 -4.86 -23.60 -3.18
C ALA A 596 -3.66 -24.07 -4.03
N ASP A 597 -3.77 -25.31 -4.55
CA ASP A 597 -2.74 -25.91 -5.41
C ASP A 597 -2.95 -25.44 -6.86
N PRO A 598 -1.92 -24.86 -7.51
CA PRO A 598 -2.04 -24.37 -8.88
C PRO A 598 -2.38 -25.45 -9.91
N ARG A 599 -2.09 -26.72 -9.64
CA ARG A 599 -2.40 -27.83 -10.54
C ARG A 599 -3.79 -28.43 -10.31
N GLY A 600 -4.48 -28.04 -9.21
CA GLY A 600 -5.77 -28.59 -8.83
C GLY A 600 -6.94 -27.75 -9.39
N VAL A 601 -8.11 -28.39 -9.53
CA VAL A 601 -9.37 -27.75 -9.92
C VAL A 601 -10.29 -27.48 -8.73
N LEU A 602 -10.09 -28.20 -7.60
CA LEU A 602 -11.00 -28.11 -6.45
C LEU A 602 -10.98 -26.72 -5.81
N PHE A 603 -9.79 -26.11 -5.64
CA PHE A 603 -9.73 -24.76 -5.05
C PHE A 603 -10.45 -23.73 -5.93
N ARG A 604 -10.29 -23.81 -7.26
CA ARG A 604 -11.02 -22.95 -8.19
C ARG A 604 -12.54 -23.09 -8.04
N ALA A 605 -13.03 -24.34 -7.92
CA ALA A 605 -14.46 -24.60 -7.74
C ALA A 605 -14.95 -24.09 -6.36
N ALA A 606 -14.15 -24.25 -5.31
CA ALA A 606 -14.46 -23.71 -3.97
C ALA A 606 -14.50 -22.18 -3.96
N GLU A 607 -13.57 -21.50 -4.63
CA GLU A 607 -13.57 -20.04 -4.78
C GLU A 607 -14.78 -19.56 -5.58
N GLU A 608 -15.16 -20.29 -6.63
CA GLU A 608 -16.39 -19.99 -7.38
C GLU A 608 -17.63 -20.15 -6.50
N MET A 609 -17.71 -21.20 -5.66
CA MET A 609 -18.79 -21.38 -4.68
C MET A 609 -18.84 -20.21 -3.70
N ARG A 610 -17.70 -19.84 -3.12
CA ARG A 610 -17.60 -18.73 -2.16
C ARG A 610 -18.13 -17.42 -2.77
N ARG A 611 -17.60 -17.05 -3.94
CA ARG A 611 -18.00 -15.83 -4.64
C ARG A 611 -19.48 -15.80 -5.01
N ARG A 612 -20.01 -16.90 -5.57
CA ARG A 612 -21.42 -17.01 -5.95
C ARG A 612 -22.34 -16.96 -4.73
N ALA A 613 -21.98 -17.67 -3.66
CA ALA A 613 -22.73 -17.64 -2.42
C ALA A 613 -22.73 -16.24 -1.80
N TYR A 614 -21.58 -15.56 -1.75
CA TYR A 614 -21.51 -14.18 -1.28
C TYR A 614 -22.39 -13.23 -2.10
N LEU A 615 -22.28 -13.27 -3.44
CA LEU A 615 -23.11 -12.43 -4.31
C LEU A 615 -24.61 -12.70 -4.11
N ALA A 616 -25.01 -13.96 -3.95
CA ALA A 616 -26.41 -14.31 -3.70
C ALA A 616 -26.91 -13.77 -2.34
N VAL A 617 -26.08 -13.89 -1.29
CA VAL A 617 -26.34 -13.34 0.06
C VAL A 617 -26.42 -11.80 0.00
N ALA A 618 -25.43 -11.15 -0.63
CA ALA A 618 -25.38 -9.70 -0.77
C ALA A 618 -26.59 -9.18 -1.57
N THR A 619 -26.93 -9.81 -2.70
CA THR A 619 -28.13 -9.48 -3.49
C THR A 619 -29.41 -9.55 -2.64
N ALA A 620 -29.54 -10.59 -1.80
CA ALA A 620 -30.69 -10.71 -0.90
C ALA A 620 -30.70 -9.59 0.17
N ALA A 621 -29.53 -9.25 0.71
CA ALA A 621 -29.39 -8.28 1.78
C ALA A 621 -29.48 -6.82 1.29
N LEU A 622 -29.12 -6.52 0.03
CA LEU A 622 -29.17 -5.19 -0.57
C LEU A 622 -30.54 -4.82 -1.17
N ARG A 623 -31.53 -5.72 -1.09
CA ARG A 623 -32.88 -5.40 -1.60
C ARG A 623 -33.45 -4.13 -0.95
N GLY A 624 -33.87 -3.20 -1.79
CA GLY A 624 -34.40 -1.90 -1.36
C GLY A 624 -33.35 -0.79 -1.33
N THR A 625 -32.12 -1.06 -1.81
CA THR A 625 -31.09 -0.04 -2.08
C THR A 625 -30.84 0.09 -3.58
N SER A 626 -30.11 1.14 -3.98
CA SER A 626 -29.61 1.33 -5.34
C SER A 626 -28.26 0.61 -5.58
N VAL A 627 -27.68 -0.02 -4.56
CA VAL A 627 -26.36 -0.65 -4.63
C VAL A 627 -26.46 -2.03 -5.27
N ALA A 628 -25.74 -2.27 -6.36
CA ALA A 628 -25.62 -3.60 -6.94
C ALA A 628 -24.67 -4.49 -6.09
N ALA A 629 -25.03 -5.77 -5.91
CA ALA A 629 -24.18 -6.68 -5.13
C ALA A 629 -22.78 -6.89 -5.75
N THR A 630 -22.63 -6.69 -7.06
CA THR A 630 -21.35 -6.75 -7.78
C THR A 630 -20.47 -5.52 -7.54
N GLU A 631 -21.06 -4.41 -7.10
CA GLU A 631 -20.38 -3.14 -6.81
C GLU A 631 -20.17 -2.94 -5.31
N PHE A 632 -20.90 -3.72 -4.49
CA PHE A 632 -20.76 -3.68 -3.03
C PHE A 632 -19.50 -4.44 -2.61
N ASP A 633 -18.54 -3.73 -2.09
CA ASP A 633 -17.29 -4.29 -1.55
C ASP A 633 -17.13 -3.88 -0.08
N TRP A 634 -16.94 -4.87 0.78
CA TRP A 634 -16.68 -4.67 2.19
C TRP A 634 -15.48 -5.51 2.62
N TYR A 635 -14.59 -4.93 3.40
CA TYR A 635 -13.32 -5.56 3.80
C TYR A 635 -13.50 -6.93 4.44
N ASN A 636 -14.51 -7.09 5.29
CA ASN A 636 -14.80 -8.35 5.96
C ASN A 636 -16.05 -9.04 5.38
N ASN A 637 -16.13 -9.17 4.07
CA ASN A 637 -17.24 -9.82 3.40
C ASN A 637 -17.37 -11.33 3.73
N ASP A 638 -16.28 -11.97 4.16
CA ASP A 638 -16.31 -13.36 4.62
C ASP A 638 -17.12 -13.52 5.90
N ALA A 639 -17.10 -12.55 6.82
CA ALA A 639 -17.93 -12.58 8.02
C ALA A 639 -19.42 -12.56 7.66
N THR A 640 -19.82 -11.71 6.70
CA THR A 640 -21.19 -11.69 6.15
C THR A 640 -21.58 -13.03 5.57
N LEU A 641 -20.72 -13.60 4.70
CA LEU A 641 -20.99 -14.89 4.08
C LEU A 641 -21.11 -16.01 5.12
N LEU A 642 -20.14 -16.15 6.02
CA LEU A 642 -20.12 -17.21 7.02
C LEU A 642 -21.29 -17.07 8.01
N ALA A 643 -21.64 -15.85 8.44
CA ALA A 643 -22.82 -15.60 9.26
C ALA A 643 -24.09 -16.07 8.54
N ALA A 644 -24.23 -15.76 7.25
CA ALA A 644 -25.35 -16.22 6.45
C ALA A 644 -25.40 -17.75 6.33
N LEU A 645 -24.29 -18.40 6.07
CA LEU A 645 -24.22 -19.86 5.92
C LEU A 645 -24.48 -20.62 7.23
N ARG A 646 -24.12 -20.02 8.36
CA ARG A 646 -24.36 -20.59 9.71
C ARG A 646 -25.78 -20.36 10.20
N ALA A 647 -26.45 -19.33 9.70
CA ALA A 647 -27.79 -18.96 10.14
C ALA A 647 -28.88 -20.00 9.72
N SER A 648 -29.91 -20.17 10.57
CA SER A 648 -31.03 -21.05 10.24
C SER A 648 -31.94 -20.45 9.14
N PRO A 649 -32.73 -21.27 8.43
CA PRO A 649 -33.71 -20.75 7.46
C PRO A 649 -34.72 -19.76 8.08
N GLU A 650 -35.10 -19.92 9.38
CA GLU A 650 -35.97 -18.99 10.10
C GLU A 650 -35.26 -17.63 10.33
N ALA A 651 -33.98 -17.66 10.68
CA ALA A 651 -33.17 -16.42 10.85
C ALA A 651 -33.07 -15.64 9.53
N TRP A 652 -32.89 -16.34 8.40
CA TRP A 652 -32.91 -15.71 7.08
C TRP A 652 -34.24 -15.03 6.76
N ARG A 653 -35.37 -15.72 7.01
CA ARG A 653 -36.70 -15.13 6.79
C ARG A 653 -36.92 -13.90 7.67
N ARG A 654 -36.56 -13.96 8.96
CA ARG A 654 -36.67 -12.81 9.88
C ARG A 654 -35.84 -11.64 9.44
N ALA A 655 -34.62 -11.87 8.91
CA ALA A 655 -33.73 -10.82 8.37
C ALA A 655 -34.21 -10.30 7.00
N GLY A 656 -35.29 -10.84 6.42
CA GLY A 656 -35.79 -10.43 5.11
C GLY A 656 -34.92 -10.88 3.94
N LEU A 657 -34.07 -11.90 4.15
CA LEU A 657 -33.16 -12.41 3.10
C LEU A 657 -33.85 -13.43 2.17
N GLY A 658 -35.05 -13.90 2.50
CA GLY A 658 -35.84 -14.85 1.72
C GLY A 658 -35.61 -16.31 2.11
N ASP A 659 -35.83 -17.22 1.16
CA ASP A 659 -35.62 -18.65 1.34
C ASP A 659 -34.13 -18.99 1.19
N ARG A 660 -33.49 -19.28 2.31
CA ARG A 660 -32.05 -19.61 2.39
C ARG A 660 -31.66 -20.75 1.46
N ASP A 661 -32.39 -21.83 1.52
CA ASP A 661 -32.01 -23.06 0.81
C ASP A 661 -32.22 -22.93 -0.70
N ALA A 662 -33.25 -22.19 -1.12
CA ALA A 662 -33.44 -21.85 -2.53
C ALA A 662 -32.32 -20.94 -3.06
N VAL A 663 -31.96 -19.90 -2.30
CA VAL A 663 -30.86 -18.97 -2.66
C VAL A 663 -29.53 -19.69 -2.77
N LEU A 664 -29.15 -20.49 -1.77
CA LEU A 664 -27.88 -21.21 -1.75
C LEU A 664 -27.80 -22.30 -2.82
N ARG A 665 -28.88 -23.03 -3.06
CA ARG A 665 -28.97 -24.03 -4.13
C ARG A 665 -28.74 -23.40 -5.49
N THR A 666 -29.41 -22.27 -5.78
CA THR A 666 -29.20 -21.51 -7.03
C THR A 666 -27.76 -21.04 -7.18
N ALA A 667 -27.15 -20.58 -6.10
CA ALA A 667 -25.75 -20.08 -6.13
C ALA A 667 -24.76 -21.16 -6.57
N VAL A 668 -24.95 -22.42 -6.18
CA VAL A 668 -24.00 -23.52 -6.46
C VAL A 668 -24.29 -24.31 -7.73
N GLN A 669 -25.52 -24.20 -8.32
CA GLN A 669 -25.93 -24.98 -9.49
C GLN A 669 -25.00 -24.87 -10.71
N ALA A 670 -24.34 -23.73 -10.90
CA ALA A 670 -23.47 -23.48 -12.05
C ALA A 670 -22.00 -23.83 -11.79
N VAL A 671 -21.64 -24.28 -10.58
CA VAL A 671 -20.26 -24.65 -10.26
C VAL A 671 -19.93 -25.98 -10.95
N ARG A 672 -18.76 -26.04 -11.58
CA ARG A 672 -18.29 -27.20 -12.34
C ARG A 672 -16.85 -27.55 -11.96
N LEU A 673 -16.46 -28.83 -12.14
CA LEU A 673 -15.07 -29.28 -11.99
C LEU A 673 -14.29 -29.19 -13.32
N ASP A 674 -14.98 -29.32 -14.44
CA ASP A 674 -14.41 -29.12 -15.76
C ASP A 674 -14.03 -27.63 -15.94
N GLY A 675 -12.90 -27.38 -16.55
CA GLY A 675 -12.36 -26.03 -16.73
C GLY A 675 -10.91 -25.92 -16.28
N PRO A 676 -10.37 -24.69 -16.26
CA PRO A 676 -8.97 -24.47 -15.95
C PRO A 676 -8.61 -24.87 -14.52
N THR A 677 -7.36 -25.23 -14.32
CA THR A 677 -6.76 -25.40 -12.96
C THR A 677 -6.74 -24.07 -12.21
N TRP A 678 -6.49 -24.15 -10.90
CA TRP A 678 -6.32 -22.93 -10.11
C TRP A 678 -5.21 -22.03 -10.65
N GLY A 679 -4.05 -22.59 -10.98
CA GLY A 679 -2.91 -21.82 -11.50
C GLY A 679 -3.11 -21.25 -12.90
N GLU A 680 -3.97 -21.83 -13.74
CA GLU A 680 -4.35 -21.23 -15.04
C GLU A 680 -5.24 -20.02 -14.84
N ARG A 681 -6.09 -20.01 -13.79
CA ARG A 681 -6.94 -18.87 -13.43
C ARG A 681 -6.20 -17.85 -12.58
N ASN A 682 -5.35 -18.28 -11.65
CA ASN A 682 -4.56 -17.45 -10.73
C ASN A 682 -3.12 -17.34 -11.23
N ARG A 683 -2.92 -16.69 -12.38
CA ARG A 683 -1.61 -16.45 -12.97
C ARG A 683 -1.04 -15.12 -12.50
N LEU A 684 0.26 -15.13 -12.19
CA LEU A 684 0.97 -13.91 -11.86
C LEU A 684 0.92 -12.92 -13.03
N ASP A 685 0.43 -11.73 -12.77
CA ASP A 685 0.38 -10.63 -13.74
C ASP A 685 1.18 -9.45 -13.21
N ILE A 686 2.48 -9.50 -13.42
CA ILE A 686 3.38 -8.38 -13.19
C ILE A 686 3.65 -7.74 -14.54
N SER A 687 3.08 -6.57 -14.76
CA SER A 687 3.28 -5.87 -16.02
C SER A 687 4.23 -4.70 -15.84
N HIS A 688 5.19 -4.60 -16.77
CA HIS A 688 6.02 -3.41 -16.91
C HIS A 688 5.22 -2.31 -17.64
N PRO A 689 5.36 -1.02 -17.30
CA PRO A 689 4.69 0.07 -17.99
C PRO A 689 4.72 -0.05 -19.52
N PHE A 690 5.86 -0.34 -20.10
CA PHE A 690 6.02 -0.51 -21.56
C PHE A 690 5.54 -1.88 -22.10
N GLY A 691 5.32 -2.85 -21.24
CA GLY A 691 4.94 -4.21 -21.64
C GLY A 691 3.43 -4.44 -21.74
N ARG A 692 2.61 -3.54 -21.24
CA ARG A 692 1.15 -3.73 -21.15
C ARG A 692 0.41 -3.62 -22.48
N SER A 693 0.94 -2.88 -23.43
CA SER A 693 0.40 -2.87 -24.80
C SER A 693 0.46 -4.25 -25.48
N GLY A 694 1.08 -5.25 -24.83
CA GLY A 694 1.22 -6.59 -25.36
C GLY A 694 2.20 -6.67 -26.55
N GLY A 695 2.03 -7.71 -27.38
CA GLY A 695 2.85 -7.90 -28.57
C GLY A 695 4.35 -8.01 -28.25
N LEU A 696 5.20 -7.41 -29.10
CA LEU A 696 6.65 -7.46 -28.92
C LEU A 696 7.14 -6.75 -27.64
N LEU A 697 6.51 -5.64 -27.26
CA LEU A 697 6.87 -4.92 -26.04
C LEU A 697 6.51 -5.75 -24.80
N GLY A 698 5.38 -6.45 -24.81
CA GLY A 698 5.01 -7.38 -23.74
C GLY A 698 6.04 -8.49 -23.56
N LEU A 699 6.52 -9.08 -24.65
CA LEU A 699 7.55 -10.13 -24.61
C LEU A 699 8.90 -9.62 -24.09
N LEU A 700 9.26 -8.37 -24.39
CA LEU A 700 10.53 -7.79 -23.98
C LEU A 700 10.51 -7.30 -22.53
N PHE A 701 9.43 -6.64 -22.10
CA PHE A 701 9.40 -5.92 -20.83
C PHE A 701 8.71 -6.67 -19.69
N ASN A 702 7.72 -7.52 -19.97
CA ASN A 702 7.02 -8.23 -18.91
C ASN A 702 7.83 -9.43 -18.38
N PRO A 703 7.83 -9.66 -17.07
CA PRO A 703 8.36 -10.89 -16.52
C PRO A 703 7.45 -12.10 -16.86
N PRO A 704 7.92 -13.34 -16.61
CA PRO A 704 7.09 -14.54 -16.76
C PRO A 704 5.82 -14.49 -15.94
N SER A 705 4.77 -15.16 -16.43
CA SER A 705 3.44 -15.23 -15.79
C SER A 705 3.13 -16.68 -15.37
N PRO A 706 3.74 -17.20 -14.29
CA PRO A 706 3.46 -18.55 -13.78
C PRO A 706 2.11 -18.62 -13.06
N GLY A 707 1.55 -19.85 -12.96
CA GLY A 707 0.40 -20.11 -12.08
C GLY A 707 0.79 -20.05 -10.62
N LEU A 708 -0.03 -19.38 -9.80
CA LEU A 708 0.27 -19.13 -8.39
C LEU A 708 -0.42 -20.14 -7.47
N ALA A 709 0.30 -20.61 -6.45
CA ALA A 709 -0.23 -21.24 -5.25
C ALA A 709 -0.63 -20.15 -4.24
N GLY A 710 -1.70 -20.40 -3.47
CA GLY A 710 -2.22 -19.44 -2.50
C GLY A 710 -3.45 -18.71 -3.03
N CYS A 711 -3.99 -17.80 -2.23
CA CYS A 711 -5.21 -17.06 -2.51
C CYS A 711 -5.25 -15.76 -1.68
N ASP A 712 -6.21 -14.89 -1.91
CA ASP A 712 -6.40 -13.64 -1.16
C ASP A 712 -6.76 -13.85 0.33
N ARG A 713 -7.36 -15.01 0.69
CA ARG A 713 -7.73 -15.41 2.07
C ARG A 713 -6.77 -16.42 2.70
N CYS A 714 -5.76 -16.86 1.99
CA CYS A 714 -4.70 -17.73 2.52
C CYS A 714 -3.66 -16.90 3.27
N VAL A 715 -2.84 -17.50 4.13
CA VAL A 715 -1.67 -16.81 4.70
C VAL A 715 -0.71 -16.42 3.58
N ARG A 716 -0.44 -17.37 2.64
CA ARG A 716 0.22 -17.05 1.37
C ARG A 716 -0.73 -16.28 0.48
N VAL A 717 -0.79 -14.96 0.65
CA VAL A 717 -1.57 -14.14 -0.26
C VAL A 717 -0.88 -14.08 -1.61
N ALA A 718 -1.57 -14.58 -2.64
CA ALA A 718 -1.09 -14.60 -4.00
C ALA A 718 -2.30 -14.56 -4.95
N THR A 719 -2.48 -13.41 -5.59
CA THR A 719 -3.47 -13.16 -6.66
C THR A 719 -2.76 -12.72 -7.93
N PRO A 720 -3.43 -12.59 -9.07
CA PRO A 720 -2.77 -12.11 -10.29
C PRO A 720 -2.04 -10.78 -10.12
N HIS A 721 -2.63 -9.81 -9.42
CA HIS A 721 -2.17 -8.43 -9.41
C HIS A 721 -1.57 -7.97 -8.08
N PHE A 722 -1.84 -8.67 -6.97
CA PHE A 722 -1.30 -8.33 -5.65
C PHE A 722 -1.00 -9.59 -4.82
N GLY A 723 -0.14 -9.43 -3.82
CA GLY A 723 0.22 -10.49 -2.89
C GLY A 723 1.48 -10.18 -2.12
N GLN A 724 2.13 -11.21 -1.58
CA GLN A 724 3.37 -11.07 -0.82
C GLN A 724 4.45 -10.37 -1.66
N SER A 725 4.52 -9.03 -1.54
CA SER A 725 5.48 -8.20 -2.28
C SER A 725 6.92 -8.40 -1.81
N MET A 726 7.09 -8.93 -0.61
CA MET A 726 8.32 -9.53 -0.08
C MET A 726 7.98 -10.50 1.06
N ARG A 727 8.91 -11.33 1.49
CA ARG A 727 8.86 -12.11 2.73
C ARG A 727 10.18 -11.94 3.47
N LEU A 728 10.09 -11.47 4.72
CA LEU A 728 11.22 -11.31 5.64
C LEU A 728 11.04 -12.28 6.81
N VAL A 729 12.12 -12.98 7.19
CA VAL A 729 12.18 -13.76 8.43
C VAL A 729 13.48 -13.43 9.15
N VAL A 730 13.36 -13.00 10.40
CA VAL A 730 14.47 -12.66 11.29
C VAL A 730 14.55 -13.67 12.42
N ASP A 731 15.76 -14.20 12.68
CA ASP A 731 16.06 -15.05 13.81
C ASP A 731 17.14 -14.39 14.68
N PHE A 732 16.77 -13.97 15.89
CA PHE A 732 17.73 -13.31 16.81
C PHE A 732 18.77 -14.27 17.41
N ALA A 733 18.63 -15.58 17.22
CA ALA A 733 19.68 -16.53 17.54
C ALA A 733 20.76 -16.63 16.44
N ASP A 734 20.44 -16.13 15.21
CA ASP A 734 21.39 -16.05 14.08
C ASP A 734 21.02 -14.85 13.18
N PRO A 735 21.35 -13.62 13.61
CA PRO A 735 20.96 -12.40 12.88
C PRO A 735 21.46 -12.35 11.43
N GLU A 736 22.58 -13.03 11.13
CA GLU A 736 23.14 -13.09 9.77
C GLU A 736 22.38 -14.09 8.87
N ALA A 737 21.55 -14.97 9.43
CA ALA A 737 20.68 -15.88 8.69
C ALA A 737 19.33 -15.26 8.31
N THR A 738 19.12 -13.95 8.54
CA THR A 738 17.92 -13.25 8.10
C THR A 738 17.69 -13.42 6.61
N THR A 739 16.46 -13.84 6.25
CA THR A 739 16.09 -14.09 4.86
C THR A 739 15.15 -13.05 4.32
N LEU A 740 15.34 -12.68 3.05
CA LEU A 740 14.47 -11.80 2.30
C LEU A 740 14.29 -12.32 0.87
N VAL A 741 13.05 -12.47 0.44
CA VAL A 741 12.71 -12.82 -0.94
C VAL A 741 11.63 -11.92 -1.48
N MET A 742 11.70 -11.60 -2.77
CA MET A 742 10.79 -10.69 -3.48
C MET A 742 10.37 -11.33 -4.82
N PRO A 743 9.23 -10.88 -5.42
CA PRO A 743 8.77 -11.41 -6.70
C PRO A 743 9.75 -11.19 -7.86
N LEU A 744 10.48 -10.08 -7.84
CA LEU A 744 11.48 -9.71 -8.83
C LEU A 744 12.81 -9.36 -8.15
N GLY A 745 13.86 -9.23 -8.94
CA GLY A 745 15.19 -8.85 -8.46
C GLY A 745 15.34 -7.36 -8.13
N VAL A 746 16.56 -6.97 -7.80
CA VAL A 746 16.89 -5.61 -7.34
C VAL A 746 16.87 -4.58 -8.47
N SER A 747 17.18 -4.99 -9.71
CA SER A 747 17.35 -4.08 -10.85
C SER A 747 16.06 -3.86 -11.64
N GLY A 748 15.82 -2.61 -12.05
CA GLY A 748 14.75 -2.25 -13.00
C GLY A 748 15.17 -2.35 -14.46
N HIS A 749 16.46 -2.49 -14.77
CA HIS A 749 16.96 -2.42 -16.14
C HIS A 749 16.64 -3.66 -16.96
N LEU A 750 16.12 -3.45 -18.18
CA LEU A 750 16.02 -4.49 -19.19
C LEU A 750 17.42 -5.03 -19.51
N GLY A 751 17.59 -6.36 -19.49
CA GLY A 751 18.86 -7.02 -19.75
C GLY A 751 19.77 -7.19 -18.49
N SER A 752 19.39 -6.66 -17.33
CA SER A 752 20.09 -6.95 -16.08
C SER A 752 19.84 -8.40 -15.62
N ALA A 753 20.89 -9.08 -15.21
CA ALA A 753 20.79 -10.41 -14.60
C ALA A 753 19.95 -10.39 -13.31
N HIS A 754 19.94 -9.24 -12.60
CA HIS A 754 19.23 -9.04 -11.34
C HIS A 754 17.83 -8.42 -11.50
N ARG A 755 17.20 -8.61 -12.65
CA ARG A 755 15.85 -8.11 -12.91
C ARG A 755 14.78 -9.09 -12.44
N GLN A 756 15.02 -10.40 -12.58
CA GLN A 756 14.02 -11.46 -12.34
C GLN A 756 14.57 -12.65 -11.56
N ASP A 757 15.83 -12.59 -11.13
CA ASP A 757 16.57 -13.70 -10.51
C ASP A 757 15.99 -14.16 -9.17
N ALA A 758 15.19 -13.35 -8.49
CA ALA A 758 14.53 -13.74 -7.25
C ALA A 758 13.19 -14.50 -7.44
N MET A 759 12.61 -14.51 -8.66
CA MET A 759 11.25 -15.04 -8.90
C MET A 759 11.13 -16.54 -8.55
N ALA A 760 12.11 -17.35 -8.89
CA ALA A 760 12.09 -18.79 -8.59
C ALA A 760 12.03 -19.04 -7.08
N ASP A 761 12.89 -18.35 -6.31
CA ASP A 761 12.91 -18.45 -4.86
C ASP A 761 11.63 -17.91 -4.22
N TRP A 762 11.03 -16.88 -4.79
CA TRP A 762 9.75 -16.37 -4.32
C TRP A 762 8.59 -17.36 -4.57
N LEU A 763 8.61 -18.08 -5.69
CA LEU A 763 7.60 -19.08 -6.04
C LEU A 763 7.74 -20.35 -5.19
N ASP A 764 8.94 -20.89 -5.03
CA ASP A 764 9.19 -22.15 -4.30
C ASP A 764 9.30 -21.96 -2.77
N GLY A 765 9.73 -20.75 -2.32
CA GLY A 765 9.74 -20.34 -0.92
C GLY A 765 11.07 -20.50 -0.20
N ASP A 766 12.08 -21.18 -0.79
CA ASP A 766 13.40 -21.40 -0.18
C ASP A 766 13.33 -21.72 1.33
N LEU A 767 12.67 -22.83 1.68
CA LEU A 767 12.36 -23.16 3.09
C LEU A 767 13.58 -23.23 4.01
N ASP A 768 14.74 -23.61 3.47
CA ASP A 768 15.99 -23.65 4.24
C ASP A 768 16.63 -22.26 4.37
N GLY A 769 16.21 -21.29 3.56
CA GLY A 769 16.70 -19.91 3.58
C GLY A 769 18.13 -19.75 3.09
N ALA A 770 18.67 -20.77 2.41
CA ALA A 770 20.08 -20.77 2.01
C ALA A 770 20.35 -19.80 0.85
N ARG A 771 19.38 -19.65 -0.08
CA ARG A 771 19.49 -18.81 -1.27
C ARG A 771 19.03 -17.36 -1.02
N THR A 772 18.21 -17.13 0.02
CA THR A 772 17.53 -15.86 0.26
C THR A 772 18.07 -15.08 1.45
N ARG A 773 19.24 -15.43 1.98
CA ARG A 773 19.92 -14.64 3.03
C ARG A 773 20.09 -13.20 2.57
N LEU A 774 19.68 -12.25 3.40
CA LEU A 774 19.78 -10.82 3.09
C LEU A 774 21.23 -10.33 3.12
N HIS A 775 22.04 -10.87 4.05
CA HIS A 775 23.48 -10.64 4.10
C HIS A 775 24.21 -11.89 3.60
N ALA A 776 24.41 -11.96 2.29
CA ALA A 776 25.20 -13.00 1.65
C ALA A 776 26.62 -12.50 1.35
N PRO A 777 27.60 -13.40 1.19
CA PRO A 777 28.96 -13.02 0.83
C PRO A 777 29.00 -12.17 -0.44
N PRO A 778 29.80 -11.09 -0.47
CA PRO A 778 29.91 -10.22 -1.64
C PRO A 778 30.62 -10.95 -2.79
N VAL A 779 30.24 -10.58 -4.03
CA VAL A 779 30.87 -11.06 -5.26
C VAL A 779 31.52 -9.94 -6.04
N GLY A 780 32.75 -10.18 -6.50
CA GLY A 780 33.52 -9.19 -7.28
C GLY A 780 34.12 -8.05 -6.42
N PRO A 781 34.80 -7.09 -7.08
CA PRO A 781 35.40 -5.96 -6.39
C PRO A 781 34.35 -4.96 -5.87
N PRO A 782 34.64 -4.25 -4.78
CA PRO A 782 33.74 -3.21 -4.30
C PRO A 782 33.69 -2.03 -5.27
N LEU A 783 32.58 -1.33 -5.24
CA LEU A 783 32.41 -0.01 -5.82
C LEU A 783 32.76 1.02 -4.74
N VAL A 784 33.74 1.92 -5.01
CA VAL A 784 34.19 2.90 -4.03
C VAL A 784 33.78 4.28 -4.47
N PHE A 785 32.98 4.96 -3.68
CA PHE A 785 32.56 6.34 -3.88
C PHE A 785 33.57 7.28 -3.23
N GLN A 786 34.08 8.23 -3.97
CA GLN A 786 35.06 9.23 -3.50
C GLN A 786 34.35 10.57 -3.22
N PRO A 787 34.83 11.34 -2.21
CA PRO A 787 34.36 12.69 -1.95
C PRO A 787 34.49 13.65 -3.13
#